data_3107b68f12c65a31912cab0f3b164f41
#
_entry.id   3107b68f12c65a31912cab0f3b164f41
#
_cell.length_a   1.000
_cell.length_b   1.000
_cell.length_c   1.000
_cell.angle_alpha   90.00
_cell.angle_beta   90.00
_cell.angle_gamma   90.00
#
_symmetry.space_group_name_H-M   'P 1'
#
loop_
_entity.id
_entity.type
_entity.pdbx_description
1 polymer ?
#
loop_
_entity_poly.entity_id
_entity_poly.type
_entity_poly.pdbx_seq_one_letter_code
_entity_poly.pdbx_strand_id
1 'polypeptide(L)'
;DQKAIWTTPLHLRALPAEDKSWLVPLGLGTIGLIAADHDIMRHFGDTPMAHSNTVSNLGLAAMIASGAALYVHGAATSDAHSQEAGLLAGEAAVDGVVVAEAMKLVFQRPRPTAANAGSFGAGGASFPSEHALAAWSIAAVIAHEYPGPLTKLLAYSAATGISLSRVAARQHFPSDVVVGSALGYLIGRYVYRAHHDPELPGVSRNAFANNLEEKEPPRARTPSELGSPYVPLDSWVYAAFDRLAALGYAPSAFANLRPWTRMECARIIAAAGEDLGVDFGAGVNTNPGSDFAKHSARQSEAYRLYTALKAEFSGELARRNGLGTSEVRVESIYTRYLGIAGTPLDDGYHFGQTLTNDFGRLYGPGSNLVSGASASGSVGPVAFYVRGEYQHAAALPAYSQAVQQLIGTIDVTPPQLPIHTSVLDQFRLLDAYAAWNFKTVQISAGRQSLWWGPDHGGPPNFSDNAEPMDMVRLTNPSPWPLPSFLHWLGPMRWDFFFGLMAGHHYPAGPAMDGQKISFKPTPNLEFGFSRTIVFRPATLRMFWRGFSSFGDNKTTTPGSAADVGDRRGGFDFSYRIPGLRKWLVLYNDGMTDDDTSPLGAPQRALMNPGIYLPQIPHVPKLDFRAEVVWSDPPALSNRGGKYVYYNGAYHDSYTNDGHLLGSWVGREGHGVQLWSTYWLSPRNPLQAGYRKAHVDRDFIPAGGDIQDFFVRATFQLAPEMEIATFIQYERWNFPVLSPLAGPNTVASVEFTYHPKWSKALDVR
;
A
#
# COMPACT_ATOMS: atom_id res chain seq x y z
N ASP A 1 0.32 5.41 -22.27
CA ASP A 1 -0.81 6.04 -22.97
C ASP A 1 -1.46 7.15 -22.17
N GLN A 2 -1.78 6.96 -20.91
CA GLN A 2 -2.41 7.99 -20.07
C GLN A 2 -1.70 9.34 -20.13
N LYS A 3 -0.34 9.37 -20.08
CA LYS A 3 0.40 10.62 -20.21
C LYS A 3 0.10 11.34 -21.54
N ALA A 4 0.05 10.61 -22.64
CA ALA A 4 -0.26 11.20 -23.95
C ALA A 4 -1.72 11.65 -24.03
N ILE A 5 -2.67 10.85 -23.52
CA ILE A 5 -4.09 11.18 -23.48
C ILE A 5 -4.32 12.51 -22.73
N TRP A 6 -3.72 12.68 -21.55
CA TRP A 6 -3.88 13.89 -20.72
C TRP A 6 -3.09 15.10 -21.21
N THR A 7 -1.97 14.89 -21.93
CA THR A 7 -1.16 16.00 -22.45
C THR A 7 -1.57 16.46 -23.86
N THR A 8 -2.24 15.61 -24.63
CA THR A 8 -2.71 15.94 -25.99
C THR A 8 -3.60 17.20 -26.06
N PRO A 9 -4.55 17.45 -25.12
CA PRO A 9 -5.32 18.68 -25.12
C PRO A 9 -4.48 19.96 -24.93
N LEU A 10 -3.28 19.83 -24.34
CA LEU A 10 -2.33 20.95 -24.18
C LEU A 10 -1.52 21.19 -25.43
N HIS A 11 -1.51 20.26 -26.37
CA HIS A 11 -0.72 20.31 -27.61
C HIS A 11 -1.62 20.23 -28.86
N LEU A 12 -2.71 21.00 -28.88
CA LEU A 12 -3.68 21.05 -29.99
C LEU A 12 -3.02 21.25 -31.38
N ARG A 13 -1.85 21.89 -31.43
CA ARG A 13 -1.09 22.09 -32.68
C ARG A 13 -0.54 20.77 -33.23
N ALA A 14 -0.31 19.77 -32.39
CA ALA A 14 0.25 18.47 -32.78
C ALA A 14 -0.83 17.48 -33.28
N LEU A 15 -2.12 17.79 -33.10
CA LEU A 15 -3.19 16.94 -33.61
C LEU A 15 -3.23 16.93 -35.14
N PRO A 16 -3.53 15.78 -35.78
CA PRO A 16 -3.77 15.70 -37.20
C PRO A 16 -4.88 16.68 -37.65
N ALA A 17 -4.76 17.20 -38.87
CA ALA A 17 -5.74 18.16 -39.41
C ALA A 17 -7.17 17.60 -39.44
N GLU A 18 -7.29 16.30 -39.69
CA GLU A 18 -8.56 15.55 -39.68
C GLU A 18 -9.25 15.60 -38.31
N ASP A 19 -8.48 15.47 -37.22
CA ASP A 19 -9.01 15.48 -35.87
C ASP A 19 -9.42 16.90 -35.44
N LYS A 20 -8.71 17.94 -35.90
CA LYS A 20 -9.05 19.34 -35.61
C LYS A 20 -10.38 19.77 -36.26
N SER A 21 -10.69 19.27 -37.43
CA SER A 21 -11.87 19.69 -38.21
C SER A 21 -13.20 19.40 -37.54
N TRP A 22 -13.28 18.36 -36.69
CA TRP A 22 -14.54 17.98 -36.02
C TRP A 22 -14.52 18.29 -34.51
N LEU A 23 -13.38 18.57 -33.87
CA LEU A 23 -13.31 18.94 -32.45
C LEU A 23 -14.07 20.24 -32.13
N VAL A 24 -14.01 21.24 -32.99
CA VAL A 24 -14.75 22.49 -32.78
C VAL A 24 -16.26 22.28 -32.92
N PRO A 25 -16.78 21.62 -33.98
CA PRO A 25 -18.19 21.27 -34.03
C PRO A 25 -18.64 20.41 -32.88
N LEU A 26 -17.85 19.44 -32.44
CA LEU A 26 -18.15 18.60 -31.27
C LEU A 26 -18.25 19.43 -29.99
N GLY A 27 -17.33 20.34 -29.75
CA GLY A 27 -17.35 21.22 -28.59
C GLY A 27 -18.57 22.12 -28.55
N LEU A 28 -18.90 22.79 -29.68
CA LEU A 28 -20.10 23.61 -29.81
C LEU A 28 -21.38 22.78 -29.67
N GLY A 29 -21.43 21.58 -30.30
CA GLY A 29 -22.53 20.65 -30.17
C GLY A 29 -22.75 20.16 -28.76
N THR A 30 -21.64 19.88 -28.02
CA THR A 30 -21.70 19.49 -26.61
C THR A 30 -22.27 20.60 -25.73
N ILE A 31 -21.84 21.86 -25.93
CA ILE A 31 -22.39 23.00 -25.18
C ILE A 31 -23.89 23.15 -25.45
N GLY A 32 -24.30 23.03 -26.72
CA GLY A 32 -25.71 23.05 -27.09
C GLY A 32 -26.51 21.91 -26.46
N LEU A 33 -25.94 20.69 -26.44
CA LEU A 33 -26.58 19.55 -25.79
C LEU A 33 -26.69 19.73 -24.28
N ILE A 34 -25.67 20.23 -23.61
CA ILE A 34 -25.73 20.54 -22.16
C ILE A 34 -26.87 21.50 -21.85
N ALA A 35 -27.06 22.52 -22.68
CA ALA A 35 -28.17 23.47 -22.53
C ALA A 35 -29.53 22.80 -22.78
N ALA A 36 -29.61 21.84 -23.69
CA ALA A 36 -30.84 21.15 -24.07
C ALA A 36 -31.10 19.87 -23.25
N ASP A 37 -30.18 19.39 -22.42
CA ASP A 37 -30.27 18.12 -21.71
C ASP A 37 -31.57 17.92 -20.94
N HIS A 38 -32.01 18.93 -20.21
CA HIS A 38 -33.25 18.88 -19.46
C HIS A 38 -34.49 18.75 -20.33
N ASP A 39 -34.54 19.50 -21.42
CA ASP A 39 -35.66 19.48 -22.33
C ASP A 39 -35.72 18.16 -23.09
N ILE A 40 -34.58 17.64 -23.53
CA ILE A 40 -34.50 16.32 -24.17
C ILE A 40 -34.94 15.23 -23.17
N MET A 41 -34.44 15.26 -21.91
CA MET A 41 -34.82 14.25 -20.90
C MET A 41 -36.29 14.27 -20.53
N ARG A 42 -37.02 15.40 -20.65
CA ARG A 42 -38.48 15.47 -20.48
C ARG A 42 -39.20 14.66 -21.53
N HIS A 43 -38.72 14.61 -22.78
CA HIS A 43 -39.32 13.83 -23.85
C HIS A 43 -39.16 12.30 -23.65
N PHE A 44 -38.17 11.85 -22.88
CA PHE A 44 -38.02 10.43 -22.53
C PHE A 44 -38.94 9.97 -21.38
N GLY A 45 -39.80 10.86 -20.86
CA GLY A 45 -40.71 10.58 -19.74
C GLY A 45 -39.99 10.54 -18.39
N ASP A 46 -40.74 10.51 -17.29
CA ASP A 46 -40.18 10.58 -15.92
C ASP A 46 -39.71 9.24 -15.38
N THR A 47 -40.02 8.14 -16.01
CA THR A 47 -39.64 6.79 -15.62
C THR A 47 -38.58 6.19 -16.55
N PRO A 48 -37.58 5.46 -16.05
CA PRO A 48 -36.63 4.72 -16.91
C PRO A 48 -37.38 3.70 -17.78
N MET A 49 -37.01 3.57 -19.06
CA MET A 49 -37.53 2.52 -19.92
C MET A 49 -37.14 1.14 -19.37
N ALA A 50 -38.13 0.22 -19.36
CA ALA A 50 -37.90 -1.14 -18.84
C ALA A 50 -36.71 -1.81 -19.54
N HIS A 51 -35.90 -2.53 -18.76
CA HIS A 51 -34.69 -3.27 -19.19
C HIS A 51 -33.57 -2.45 -19.83
N SER A 52 -33.68 -1.13 -20.02
CA SER A 52 -32.63 -0.33 -20.67
C SER A 52 -31.31 -0.36 -19.93
N ASN A 53 -31.32 -0.34 -18.60
CA ASN A 53 -30.11 -0.47 -17.79
C ASN A 53 -29.49 -1.86 -17.93
N THR A 54 -30.30 -2.92 -17.96
CA THR A 54 -29.83 -4.29 -18.19
C THR A 54 -29.21 -4.44 -19.58
N VAL A 55 -29.85 -3.86 -20.61
CA VAL A 55 -29.32 -3.88 -21.98
C VAL A 55 -27.94 -3.20 -22.06
N SER A 56 -27.77 -2.04 -21.43
CA SER A 56 -26.47 -1.35 -21.45
C SER A 56 -25.37 -2.12 -20.71
N ASN A 57 -25.72 -2.73 -19.57
CA ASN A 57 -24.73 -3.48 -18.77
C ASN A 57 -24.33 -4.78 -19.48
N LEU A 58 -25.30 -5.55 -19.98
CA LEU A 58 -25.03 -6.77 -20.76
C LEU A 58 -24.36 -6.47 -22.10
N GLY A 59 -24.74 -5.38 -22.76
CA GLY A 59 -24.08 -4.94 -23.99
C GLY A 59 -22.62 -4.61 -23.80
N LEU A 60 -22.28 -3.84 -22.77
CA LEU A 60 -20.89 -3.55 -22.45
C LEU A 60 -20.12 -4.82 -22.05
N ALA A 61 -20.71 -5.68 -21.22
CA ALA A 61 -20.10 -6.96 -20.86
C ALA A 61 -19.84 -7.83 -22.11
N ALA A 62 -20.75 -7.87 -23.06
CA ALA A 62 -20.58 -8.59 -24.31
C ALA A 62 -19.45 -8.01 -25.18
N MET A 63 -19.32 -6.69 -25.23
CA MET A 63 -18.21 -6.05 -25.95
C MET A 63 -16.85 -6.34 -25.30
N ILE A 64 -16.76 -6.29 -23.99
CA ILE A 64 -15.54 -6.69 -23.24
C ILE A 64 -15.23 -8.17 -23.49
N ALA A 65 -16.26 -9.03 -23.41
CA ALA A 65 -16.11 -10.45 -23.67
C ALA A 65 -15.69 -10.74 -25.12
N SER A 66 -16.13 -9.94 -26.12
CA SER A 66 -15.68 -10.08 -27.50
C SER A 66 -14.20 -9.77 -27.68
N GLY A 67 -13.68 -8.73 -27.02
CA GLY A 67 -12.24 -8.44 -26.97
C GLY A 67 -11.44 -9.57 -26.31
N ALA A 68 -11.91 -10.07 -25.17
CA ALA A 68 -11.30 -11.21 -24.50
C ALA A 68 -11.35 -12.48 -25.36
N ALA A 69 -12.46 -12.73 -26.06
CA ALA A 69 -12.61 -13.89 -26.96
C ALA A 69 -11.64 -13.81 -28.16
N LEU A 70 -11.44 -12.62 -28.74
CA LEU A 70 -10.43 -12.41 -29.80
C LEU A 70 -9.03 -12.74 -29.29
N TYR A 71 -8.68 -12.26 -28.11
CA TYR A 71 -7.39 -12.56 -27.50
C TYR A 71 -7.19 -14.07 -27.27
N VAL A 72 -8.16 -14.73 -26.64
CA VAL A 72 -8.11 -16.17 -26.35
C VAL A 72 -8.08 -16.99 -27.65
N HIS A 73 -8.89 -16.61 -28.65
CA HIS A 73 -8.89 -17.26 -29.97
C HIS A 73 -7.52 -17.12 -30.62
N GLY A 74 -6.97 -15.92 -30.69
CA GLY A 74 -5.64 -15.67 -31.23
C GLY A 74 -4.55 -16.47 -30.54
N ALA A 75 -4.59 -16.53 -29.20
CA ALA A 75 -3.65 -17.34 -28.42
C ALA A 75 -3.80 -18.85 -28.67
N ALA A 76 -5.02 -19.33 -28.83
CA ALA A 76 -5.30 -20.76 -29.07
C ALA A 76 -4.96 -21.21 -30.50
N THR A 77 -5.17 -20.34 -31.50
CA THR A 77 -4.97 -20.64 -32.92
C THR A 77 -3.63 -20.13 -33.47
N SER A 78 -2.85 -19.44 -32.67
CA SER A 78 -1.61 -18.76 -33.08
C SER A 78 -1.86 -17.65 -34.09
N ASP A 79 -3.05 -17.05 -34.08
CA ASP A 79 -3.41 -15.89 -34.90
C ASP A 79 -3.02 -14.60 -34.13
N ALA A 80 -1.85 -14.08 -34.48
CA ALA A 80 -1.28 -12.90 -33.86
C ALA A 80 -2.16 -11.65 -34.00
N HIS A 81 -2.86 -11.50 -35.15
CA HIS A 81 -3.74 -10.37 -35.41
C HIS A 81 -4.99 -10.38 -34.46
N SER A 82 -5.64 -11.55 -34.32
CA SER A 82 -6.76 -11.67 -33.34
C SER A 82 -6.30 -11.44 -31.91
N GLN A 83 -5.11 -11.92 -31.56
CA GLN A 83 -4.53 -11.72 -30.23
C GLN A 83 -4.25 -10.23 -29.96
N GLU A 84 -3.65 -9.51 -30.90
CA GLU A 84 -3.40 -8.08 -30.81
C GLU A 84 -4.71 -7.29 -30.73
N ALA A 85 -5.66 -7.56 -31.61
CA ALA A 85 -6.97 -6.89 -31.61
C ALA A 85 -7.68 -7.00 -30.25
N GLY A 86 -7.65 -8.19 -29.65
CA GLY A 86 -8.22 -8.41 -28.31
C GLY A 86 -7.48 -7.64 -27.21
N LEU A 87 -6.13 -7.61 -27.28
CA LEU A 87 -5.30 -6.90 -26.33
C LEU A 87 -5.51 -5.39 -26.38
N LEU A 88 -5.47 -4.80 -27.59
CA LEU A 88 -5.66 -3.37 -27.80
C LEU A 88 -7.08 -2.92 -27.44
N ALA A 89 -8.09 -3.76 -27.69
CA ALA A 89 -9.46 -3.50 -27.25
C ALA A 89 -9.57 -3.43 -25.72
N GLY A 90 -8.87 -4.34 -25.00
CA GLY A 90 -8.80 -4.34 -23.55
C GLY A 90 -8.08 -3.12 -23.01
N GLU A 91 -6.95 -2.75 -23.58
CA GLU A 91 -6.17 -1.56 -23.22
C GLU A 91 -7.00 -0.29 -23.40
N ALA A 92 -7.61 -0.11 -24.56
CA ALA A 92 -8.44 1.06 -24.83
C ALA A 92 -9.65 1.17 -23.89
N ALA A 93 -10.25 0.06 -23.48
CA ALA A 93 -11.34 0.04 -22.51
C ALA A 93 -10.87 0.52 -21.13
N VAL A 94 -9.73 0.02 -20.65
CA VAL A 94 -9.15 0.41 -19.34
C VAL A 94 -8.76 1.88 -19.36
N ASP A 95 -8.05 2.34 -20.39
CA ASP A 95 -7.70 3.75 -20.55
C ASP A 95 -8.92 4.65 -20.55
N GLY A 96 -9.98 4.20 -21.22
CA GLY A 96 -11.25 4.90 -21.24
C GLY A 96 -11.90 5.02 -19.87
N VAL A 97 -11.98 3.94 -19.12
CA VAL A 97 -12.54 3.94 -17.75
C VAL A 97 -11.76 4.88 -16.85
N VAL A 98 -10.41 4.86 -16.89
CA VAL A 98 -9.58 5.75 -16.10
C VAL A 98 -9.87 7.23 -16.39
N VAL A 99 -10.01 7.58 -17.69
CA VAL A 99 -10.36 8.93 -18.10
C VAL A 99 -11.76 9.32 -17.61
N ALA A 100 -12.73 8.39 -17.73
CA ALA A 100 -14.09 8.65 -17.25
C ALA A 100 -14.13 8.92 -15.75
N GLU A 101 -13.46 8.11 -14.93
CA GLU A 101 -13.44 8.26 -13.48
C GLU A 101 -12.74 9.55 -13.06
N ALA A 102 -11.60 9.89 -13.67
CA ALA A 102 -10.92 11.15 -13.39
C ALA A 102 -11.80 12.37 -13.74
N MET A 103 -12.50 12.33 -14.86
CA MET A 103 -13.42 13.40 -15.25
C MET A 103 -14.65 13.49 -14.32
N LYS A 104 -15.20 12.38 -13.84
CA LYS A 104 -16.28 12.37 -12.85
C LYS A 104 -15.89 13.09 -11.57
N LEU A 105 -14.64 12.86 -11.08
CA LEU A 105 -14.09 13.54 -9.90
C LEU A 105 -13.98 15.07 -10.11
N VAL A 106 -13.67 15.51 -11.33
CA VAL A 106 -13.53 16.94 -11.65
C VAL A 106 -14.88 17.60 -11.83
N PHE A 107 -15.78 16.99 -12.62
CA PHE A 107 -17.02 17.62 -13.05
C PHE A 107 -18.19 17.41 -12.08
N GLN A 108 -18.20 16.35 -11.31
CA GLN A 108 -19.16 16.05 -10.23
C GLN A 108 -20.63 16.32 -10.59
N ARG A 109 -21.06 15.92 -11.76
CA ARG A 109 -22.41 16.15 -12.28
C ARG A 109 -23.39 15.10 -11.76
N PRO A 110 -24.51 15.47 -11.08
CA PRO A 110 -25.55 14.53 -10.69
C PRO A 110 -26.30 13.94 -11.89
N ARG A 111 -26.82 12.73 -11.71
CA ARG A 111 -27.61 12.01 -12.71
C ARG A 111 -28.99 12.67 -12.96
N PRO A 112 -29.65 12.36 -14.09
CA PRO A 112 -30.98 12.91 -14.41
C PRO A 112 -32.07 12.65 -13.35
N THR A 113 -31.92 11.65 -12.49
CA THR A 113 -32.87 11.28 -11.43
C THR A 113 -32.58 11.95 -10.07
N ALA A 114 -31.49 12.69 -9.94
CA ALA A 114 -31.13 13.36 -8.70
C ALA A 114 -31.84 14.71 -8.53
N ALA A 115 -32.01 15.17 -7.29
CA ALA A 115 -32.67 16.46 -7.00
C ALA A 115 -31.96 17.65 -7.65
N ASN A 116 -30.60 17.61 -7.71
CA ASN A 116 -29.75 18.63 -8.34
C ASN A 116 -29.31 18.23 -9.75
N ALA A 117 -30.18 17.53 -10.49
CA ALA A 117 -29.89 16.95 -11.81
C ALA A 117 -29.20 17.97 -12.73
N GLY A 118 -28.12 17.55 -13.39
CA GLY A 118 -27.42 18.32 -14.42
C GLY A 118 -26.49 19.43 -13.97
N SER A 119 -26.46 19.80 -12.70
CA SER A 119 -25.58 20.86 -12.18
C SER A 119 -24.15 20.35 -11.99
N PHE A 120 -23.17 20.97 -12.64
CA PHE A 120 -21.76 20.64 -12.44
C PHE A 120 -21.27 21.08 -11.05
N GLY A 121 -20.37 20.28 -10.44
CA GLY A 121 -19.84 20.54 -9.10
C GLY A 121 -20.79 20.20 -7.95
N ALA A 122 -21.90 19.50 -8.20
CA ALA A 122 -22.92 19.20 -7.21
C ALA A 122 -22.83 17.79 -6.60
N GLY A 123 -21.65 17.14 -6.66
CA GLY A 123 -21.40 15.87 -5.97
C GLY A 123 -21.94 14.63 -6.67
N GLY A 124 -22.00 14.59 -8.01
CA GLY A 124 -22.50 13.47 -8.80
C GLY A 124 -21.45 12.82 -9.70
N ALA A 125 -21.78 11.69 -10.33
CA ALA A 125 -20.89 10.89 -11.18
C ALA A 125 -21.52 10.62 -12.59
N SER A 126 -22.23 11.61 -13.15
CA SER A 126 -22.89 11.44 -14.44
C SER A 126 -22.01 11.76 -15.64
N PHE A 127 -21.08 12.70 -15.54
CA PHE A 127 -20.31 13.20 -16.68
C PHE A 127 -18.82 12.79 -16.60
N PRO A 128 -18.28 12.20 -17.68
CA PRO A 128 -18.95 11.65 -18.86
C PRO A 128 -19.52 10.24 -18.58
N SER A 129 -20.28 9.69 -19.56
CA SER A 129 -20.78 8.32 -19.48
C SER A 129 -19.66 7.30 -19.69
N GLU A 130 -19.31 6.57 -18.62
CA GLU A 130 -18.30 5.52 -18.64
C GLU A 130 -18.66 4.36 -19.58
N HIS A 131 -19.92 3.90 -19.56
CA HIS A 131 -20.38 2.84 -20.47
C HIS A 131 -20.24 3.23 -21.94
N ALA A 132 -20.61 4.46 -22.29
CA ALA A 132 -20.45 4.97 -23.64
C ALA A 132 -18.94 5.04 -24.00
N LEU A 133 -18.12 5.57 -23.10
CA LEU A 133 -16.69 5.74 -23.33
C LEU A 133 -16.01 4.38 -23.54
N ALA A 134 -16.21 3.41 -22.65
CA ALA A 134 -15.62 2.08 -22.78
C ALA A 134 -16.12 1.34 -24.05
N ALA A 135 -17.43 1.39 -24.34
CA ALA A 135 -17.99 0.75 -25.54
C ALA A 135 -17.40 1.32 -26.83
N TRP A 136 -17.27 2.65 -26.94
CA TRP A 136 -16.71 3.30 -28.11
C TRP A 136 -15.19 3.10 -28.23
N SER A 137 -14.45 2.97 -27.11
CA SER A 137 -13.03 2.63 -27.14
C SER A 137 -12.80 1.25 -27.75
N ILE A 138 -13.57 0.24 -27.28
CA ILE A 138 -13.50 -1.13 -27.84
C ILE A 138 -13.93 -1.14 -29.31
N ALA A 139 -15.05 -0.49 -29.62
CA ALA A 139 -15.58 -0.44 -30.99
C ALA A 139 -14.59 0.21 -31.95
N ALA A 140 -13.90 1.27 -31.56
CA ALA A 140 -12.91 1.93 -32.38
C ALA A 140 -11.71 1.02 -32.70
N VAL A 141 -11.18 0.30 -31.70
CA VAL A 141 -10.10 -0.66 -31.95
C VAL A 141 -10.56 -1.76 -32.90
N ILE A 142 -11.66 -2.44 -32.60
CA ILE A 142 -12.18 -3.54 -33.45
C ILE A 142 -12.45 -3.06 -34.88
N ALA A 143 -13.01 -1.86 -35.05
CA ALA A 143 -13.29 -1.29 -36.37
C ALA A 143 -12.06 -0.89 -37.17
N HIS A 144 -10.93 -0.63 -36.51
CA HIS A 144 -9.66 -0.35 -37.17
C HIS A 144 -8.87 -1.62 -37.45
N GLU A 145 -8.88 -2.59 -36.54
CA GLU A 145 -8.25 -3.90 -36.74
C GLU A 145 -8.94 -4.72 -37.84
N TYR A 146 -10.26 -4.63 -37.93
CA TYR A 146 -11.08 -5.30 -38.94
C TYR A 146 -11.85 -4.27 -39.79
N PRO A 147 -11.23 -3.60 -40.75
CA PRO A 147 -11.75 -2.43 -41.41
C PRO A 147 -12.93 -2.71 -42.38
N GLY A 148 -13.48 -3.92 -42.39
CA GLY A 148 -14.63 -4.30 -43.20
C GLY A 148 -15.90 -3.49 -42.86
N PRO A 149 -16.76 -3.18 -43.85
CA PRO A 149 -17.96 -2.35 -43.65
C PRO A 149 -18.92 -2.99 -42.65
N LEU A 150 -19.06 -4.32 -42.67
CA LEU A 150 -19.92 -5.05 -41.73
C LEU A 150 -19.40 -4.97 -40.29
N THR A 151 -18.09 -5.15 -40.07
CA THR A 151 -17.49 -5.05 -38.76
C THR A 151 -17.65 -3.65 -38.16
N LYS A 152 -17.41 -2.61 -38.98
CA LYS A 152 -17.63 -1.21 -38.57
C LYS A 152 -19.09 -0.96 -38.20
N LEU A 153 -20.01 -1.46 -39.03
CA LEU A 153 -21.44 -1.32 -38.76
C LEU A 153 -21.84 -1.99 -37.46
N LEU A 154 -21.41 -3.22 -37.22
CA LEU A 154 -21.74 -3.98 -36.02
C LEU A 154 -21.10 -3.35 -34.75
N ALA A 155 -19.80 -3.03 -34.81
CA ALA A 155 -19.08 -2.47 -33.66
C ALA A 155 -19.66 -1.10 -33.23
N TYR A 156 -19.86 -0.20 -34.19
CA TYR A 156 -20.41 1.14 -33.88
C TYR A 156 -21.90 1.11 -33.55
N SER A 157 -22.70 0.20 -34.16
CA SER A 157 -24.09 0.03 -33.77
C SER A 157 -24.24 -0.50 -32.35
N ALA A 158 -23.39 -1.47 -31.94
CA ALA A 158 -23.39 -1.98 -30.58
C ALA A 158 -23.02 -0.86 -29.57
N ALA A 159 -21.96 -0.10 -29.84
CA ALA A 159 -21.56 1.02 -29.00
C ALA A 159 -22.62 2.11 -28.90
N THR A 160 -23.31 2.42 -30.05
CA THR A 160 -24.40 3.36 -30.09
C THR A 160 -25.60 2.85 -29.29
N GLY A 161 -25.98 1.59 -29.44
CA GLY A 161 -27.06 0.96 -28.67
C GLY A 161 -26.84 1.01 -27.17
N ILE A 162 -25.63 0.71 -26.72
CA ILE A 162 -25.22 0.84 -25.31
C ILE A 162 -25.36 2.30 -24.86
N SER A 163 -24.85 3.24 -25.64
CA SER A 163 -24.88 4.67 -25.35
C SER A 163 -26.33 5.19 -25.21
N LEU A 164 -27.22 4.88 -26.16
CA LEU A 164 -28.61 5.28 -26.10
C LEU A 164 -29.36 4.63 -24.93
N SER A 165 -29.03 3.37 -24.62
CA SER A 165 -29.62 2.68 -23.46
C SER A 165 -29.30 3.39 -22.13
N ARG A 166 -28.18 4.09 -22.01
CA ARG A 166 -27.85 4.88 -20.80
C ARG A 166 -28.73 6.10 -20.63
N VAL A 167 -29.11 6.75 -21.74
CA VAL A 167 -30.06 7.87 -21.74
C VAL A 167 -31.46 7.35 -21.39
N ALA A 168 -31.90 6.26 -22.06
CA ALA A 168 -33.18 5.64 -21.82
C ALA A 168 -33.35 5.10 -20.39
N ALA A 169 -32.25 4.65 -19.78
CA ALA A 169 -32.19 4.25 -18.37
C ALA A 169 -32.15 5.42 -17.38
N ARG A 170 -32.15 6.67 -17.86
CA ARG A 170 -31.98 7.90 -17.06
C ARG A 170 -30.72 7.90 -16.16
N GLN A 171 -29.70 7.17 -16.57
CA GLN A 171 -28.41 7.13 -15.85
C GLN A 171 -27.49 8.29 -16.25
N HIS A 172 -27.65 8.80 -17.48
CA HIS A 172 -26.84 9.85 -18.07
C HIS A 172 -27.67 10.80 -18.92
N PHE A 173 -27.24 12.04 -19.03
CA PHE A 173 -27.76 12.99 -19.99
C PHE A 173 -27.23 12.69 -21.40
N PRO A 174 -27.93 13.16 -22.45
CA PRO A 174 -27.45 13.05 -23.84
C PRO A 174 -26.01 13.61 -24.01
N SER A 175 -25.71 14.75 -23.41
CA SER A 175 -24.36 15.34 -23.47
C SER A 175 -23.29 14.45 -22.82
N ASP A 176 -23.59 13.79 -21.69
CA ASP A 176 -22.66 12.87 -20.99
C ASP A 176 -22.29 11.70 -21.93
N VAL A 177 -23.28 11.21 -22.66
CA VAL A 177 -23.11 10.08 -23.58
C VAL A 177 -22.36 10.48 -24.83
N VAL A 178 -22.64 11.65 -25.42
CA VAL A 178 -21.93 12.14 -26.60
C VAL A 178 -20.45 12.40 -26.30
N VAL A 179 -20.17 13.04 -25.17
CA VAL A 179 -18.76 13.26 -24.75
C VAL A 179 -18.07 11.95 -24.45
N GLY A 180 -18.72 11.02 -23.72
CA GLY A 180 -18.18 9.70 -23.48
C GLY A 180 -17.89 8.93 -24.77
N SER A 181 -18.82 8.95 -25.74
CA SER A 181 -18.63 8.30 -27.04
C SER A 181 -17.48 8.88 -27.85
N ALA A 182 -17.37 10.22 -27.88
CA ALA A 182 -16.31 10.90 -28.61
C ALA A 182 -14.92 10.63 -27.99
N LEU A 183 -14.82 10.74 -26.68
CA LEU A 183 -13.58 10.41 -25.95
C LEU A 183 -13.20 8.94 -26.14
N GLY A 184 -14.17 8.02 -26.04
CA GLY A 184 -13.94 6.60 -26.28
C GLY A 184 -13.40 6.32 -27.68
N TYR A 185 -14.01 6.91 -28.70
CA TYR A 185 -13.52 6.78 -30.09
C TYR A 185 -12.08 7.30 -30.24
N LEU A 186 -11.78 8.46 -29.65
CA LEU A 186 -10.43 9.05 -29.73
C LEU A 186 -9.38 8.18 -29.03
N ILE A 187 -9.72 7.67 -27.84
CA ILE A 187 -8.83 6.79 -27.07
C ILE A 187 -8.58 5.49 -27.84
N GLY A 188 -9.64 4.82 -28.32
CA GLY A 188 -9.48 3.58 -29.08
C GLY A 188 -8.68 3.78 -30.37
N ARG A 189 -8.90 4.90 -31.09
CA ARG A 189 -8.11 5.25 -32.28
C ARG A 189 -6.65 5.57 -31.93
N TYR A 190 -6.42 6.20 -30.79
CA TYR A 190 -5.07 6.49 -30.31
C TYR A 190 -4.33 5.19 -29.98
N VAL A 191 -4.94 4.32 -29.17
CA VAL A 191 -4.36 3.02 -28.79
C VAL A 191 -4.03 2.19 -30.03
N TYR A 192 -4.96 2.08 -30.98
CA TYR A 192 -4.71 1.41 -32.25
C TYR A 192 -3.49 2.00 -32.98
N ARG A 193 -3.43 3.33 -33.14
CA ARG A 193 -2.31 3.97 -33.88
C ARG A 193 -0.95 3.88 -33.16
N ALA A 194 -0.98 3.83 -31.85
CA ALA A 194 0.22 3.80 -31.04
C ALA A 194 0.84 2.39 -30.90
N HIS A 195 0.01 1.36 -30.97
CA HIS A 195 0.40 -0.01 -30.60
C HIS A 195 0.14 -1.07 -31.69
N HIS A 196 -0.65 -0.73 -32.74
CA HIS A 196 -0.85 -1.66 -33.86
C HIS A 196 0.46 -1.90 -34.61
N ASP A 197 0.80 -3.17 -34.79
CA ASP A 197 1.96 -3.59 -35.60
C ASP A 197 1.56 -3.78 -37.07
N PRO A 198 2.01 -2.91 -37.97
CA PRO A 198 1.66 -3.00 -39.41
C PRO A 198 2.33 -4.20 -40.13
N GLU A 199 3.27 -4.89 -39.51
CA GLU A 199 3.98 -6.05 -40.09
C GLU A 199 3.37 -7.39 -39.70
N LEU A 200 2.16 -7.43 -39.17
CA LEU A 200 1.47 -8.67 -38.87
C LEU A 200 1.12 -9.47 -40.15
N PRO A 201 1.95 -10.39 -40.58
CA PRO A 201 1.86 -11.80 -40.29
C PRO A 201 3.18 -12.31 -39.74
N GLY A 202 3.37 -12.25 -38.47
CA GLY A 202 4.58 -12.79 -37.91
C GLY A 202 5.08 -12.06 -36.68
N VAL A 203 4.25 -11.40 -35.91
CA VAL A 203 4.57 -11.20 -34.50
C VAL A 203 4.63 -12.57 -33.90
N SER A 204 5.82 -13.09 -34.04
CA SER A 204 6.24 -14.35 -33.48
C SER A 204 5.75 -14.41 -32.04
N ARG A 205 5.16 -15.56 -31.63
CA ARG A 205 5.13 -16.01 -30.25
C ARG A 205 6.42 -15.70 -29.48
N ASN A 206 7.46 -15.36 -30.17
CA ASN A 206 8.78 -15.02 -29.71
C ASN A 206 8.96 -13.51 -29.40
N ALA A 207 8.03 -12.60 -29.62
CA ALA A 207 8.19 -11.24 -29.08
C ALA A 207 8.14 -11.23 -27.54
N PHE A 208 7.36 -12.14 -26.92
CA PHE A 208 7.49 -12.46 -25.48
C PHE A 208 8.64 -13.44 -25.18
N ALA A 209 9.05 -14.29 -26.15
CA ALA A 209 10.10 -15.29 -25.96
C ALA A 209 11.47 -14.79 -26.45
N ASN A 210 11.56 -13.93 -27.48
CA ASN A 210 12.83 -13.42 -28.00
C ASN A 210 13.46 -12.33 -27.12
N ASN A 211 12.67 -11.65 -26.27
CA ASN A 211 13.25 -10.93 -25.14
C ASN A 211 13.74 -11.89 -24.02
N LEU A 212 13.55 -13.20 -24.19
CA LEU A 212 14.03 -14.26 -23.30
C LEU A 212 15.16 -15.11 -23.91
N GLU A 213 15.53 -14.91 -25.20
CA GLU A 213 16.55 -15.69 -25.92
C GLU A 213 17.79 -14.93 -26.41
N GLU A 214 18.04 -13.71 -25.96
CA GLU A 214 19.43 -13.25 -25.92
C GLU A 214 20.18 -14.22 -25.01
N LYS A 215 21.27 -14.80 -25.48
CA LYS A 215 22.17 -15.67 -24.70
C LYS A 215 22.54 -14.92 -23.42
N GLU A 216 21.71 -15.11 -22.41
CA GLU A 216 21.93 -14.54 -21.09
C GLU A 216 23.29 -15.04 -20.56
N PRO A 217 24.11 -14.14 -20.00
CA PRO A 217 25.11 -14.56 -19.02
C PRO A 217 24.39 -15.42 -17.97
N PRO A 218 25.04 -16.38 -17.29
CA PRO A 218 24.37 -17.38 -16.45
C PRO A 218 23.30 -16.70 -15.62
N ARG A 219 22.04 -17.08 -15.87
CA ARG A 219 20.81 -16.39 -15.48
C ARG A 219 20.83 -16.10 -14.01
N ALA A 220 20.87 -14.82 -13.65
CA ALA A 220 20.77 -14.44 -12.25
C ALA A 220 19.43 -14.98 -11.72
N ARG A 221 19.49 -15.83 -10.68
CA ARG A 221 18.28 -16.41 -10.06
C ARG A 221 17.40 -15.32 -9.50
N THR A 222 16.11 -15.40 -9.73
CA THR A 222 15.15 -14.44 -9.19
C THR A 222 14.88 -14.72 -7.71
N PRO A 223 14.53 -13.72 -6.90
CA PRO A 223 14.18 -13.91 -5.51
C PRO A 223 13.07 -14.94 -5.27
N SER A 224 12.17 -15.11 -6.24
CA SER A 224 11.08 -16.06 -6.18
C SER A 224 11.46 -17.53 -6.42
N GLU A 225 12.66 -17.80 -6.92
CA GLU A 225 13.15 -19.17 -7.16
C GLU A 225 13.86 -19.76 -5.93
N LEU A 226 14.27 -18.93 -4.99
CA LEU A 226 15.02 -19.31 -3.81
C LEU A 226 14.24 -18.95 -2.54
N GLY A 227 14.15 -19.91 -1.61
CA GLY A 227 13.64 -19.66 -0.26
C GLY A 227 14.45 -18.54 0.40
N SER A 228 13.75 -17.57 1.00
CA SER A 228 14.40 -16.46 1.66
C SER A 228 13.55 -15.95 2.82
N PRO A 229 14.12 -15.81 4.03
CA PRO A 229 13.41 -15.23 5.15
C PRO A 229 13.18 -13.73 4.90
N TYR A 230 12.20 -13.16 5.61
CA TYR A 230 11.98 -11.72 5.63
C TYR A 230 13.05 -11.02 6.47
N VAL A 231 13.36 -9.79 6.13
CA VAL A 231 14.14 -8.89 6.97
C VAL A 231 13.25 -8.41 8.12
N PRO A 232 13.67 -8.51 9.39
CA PRO A 232 12.90 -8.00 10.52
C PRO A 232 12.58 -6.51 10.38
N LEU A 233 11.38 -6.08 10.80
CA LEU A 233 10.91 -4.72 10.57
C LEU A 233 11.68 -3.66 11.37
N ASP A 234 12.27 -4.04 12.51
CA ASP A 234 13.15 -3.19 13.32
C ASP A 234 14.60 -3.10 12.80
N SER A 235 14.91 -3.73 11.65
CA SER A 235 16.24 -3.70 11.06
C SER A 235 16.61 -2.32 10.49
N TRP A 236 17.87 -1.90 10.69
CA TRP A 236 18.47 -0.70 10.09
C TRP A 236 18.35 -0.66 8.55
N VAL A 237 18.18 -1.80 7.94
CA VAL A 237 18.08 -2.00 6.49
C VAL A 237 16.94 -1.17 5.86
N TYR A 238 15.77 -1.08 6.52
CA TYR A 238 14.65 -0.32 5.98
C TYR A 238 14.92 1.17 5.95
N ALA A 239 15.47 1.74 7.03
CA ALA A 239 15.84 3.16 7.06
C ALA A 239 16.91 3.50 6.02
N ALA A 240 17.86 2.58 5.79
CA ALA A 240 18.87 2.75 4.75
C ALA A 240 18.28 2.69 3.33
N PHE A 241 17.36 1.75 3.06
CA PHE A 241 16.68 1.67 1.77
C PHE A 241 15.75 2.85 1.53
N ASP A 242 14.98 3.29 2.54
CA ASP A 242 14.10 4.45 2.42
C ASP A 242 14.91 5.68 1.98
N ARG A 243 16.05 5.90 2.63
CA ARG A 243 16.94 7.01 2.29
C ARG A 243 17.56 6.85 0.91
N LEU A 244 18.02 5.65 0.55
CA LEU A 244 18.58 5.35 -0.76
C LEU A 244 17.55 5.56 -1.87
N ALA A 245 16.31 5.10 -1.66
CA ALA A 245 15.17 5.30 -2.58
C ALA A 245 14.80 6.78 -2.70
N ALA A 246 14.73 7.51 -1.58
CA ALA A 246 14.44 8.95 -1.57
C ALA A 246 15.52 9.76 -2.28
N LEU A 247 16.80 9.36 -2.18
CA LEU A 247 17.91 9.93 -2.94
C LEU A 247 17.88 9.56 -4.43
N GLY A 248 17.07 8.56 -4.82
CA GLY A 248 16.81 8.22 -6.21
C GLY A 248 17.53 7.00 -6.77
N TYR A 249 18.16 6.19 -5.92
CA TYR A 249 19.01 5.06 -6.32
C TYR A 249 18.45 3.67 -6.00
N ALA A 250 17.20 3.57 -5.63
CA ALA A 250 16.48 2.30 -5.48
C ALA A 250 15.05 2.42 -6.02
N PRO A 251 14.89 2.76 -7.32
CA PRO A 251 13.57 3.05 -7.89
C PRO A 251 12.65 1.83 -7.92
N SER A 252 13.20 0.63 -7.85
CA SER A 252 12.43 -0.62 -7.86
C SER A 252 11.97 -1.10 -6.47
N ALA A 253 12.34 -0.39 -5.39
CA ALA A 253 11.89 -0.72 -4.03
C ALA A 253 10.43 -0.31 -3.82
N PHE A 254 9.62 -1.21 -3.25
CA PHE A 254 8.25 -0.94 -2.82
C PHE A 254 8.26 -0.65 -1.32
N ALA A 255 8.40 0.62 -0.96
CA ALA A 255 8.56 1.05 0.42
C ALA A 255 7.27 0.92 1.24
N ASN A 256 6.11 0.99 0.59
CA ASN A 256 4.80 0.97 1.22
C ASN A 256 4.30 -0.45 1.57
N LEU A 257 5.07 -1.49 1.25
CA LEU A 257 4.70 -2.89 1.49
C LEU A 257 5.90 -3.66 2.05
N ARG A 258 5.90 -3.91 3.37
CA ARG A 258 6.93 -4.65 4.10
C ARG A 258 6.31 -5.78 4.92
N PRO A 259 7.09 -6.80 5.33
CA PRO A 259 8.54 -6.97 5.16
C PRO A 259 8.95 -7.45 3.77
N TRP A 260 10.22 -7.21 3.42
CA TRP A 260 10.85 -7.74 2.21
C TRP A 260 11.65 -9.00 2.53
N THR A 261 11.73 -9.91 1.56
CA THR A 261 12.67 -11.03 1.69
C THR A 261 14.11 -10.54 1.51
N ARG A 262 15.08 -11.22 2.11
CA ARG A 262 16.49 -10.89 1.95
C ARG A 262 16.95 -10.99 0.49
N MET A 263 16.39 -11.93 -0.29
CA MET A 263 16.66 -12.04 -1.74
C MET A 263 16.09 -10.84 -2.52
N GLU A 264 14.93 -10.31 -2.12
CA GLU A 264 14.40 -9.08 -2.72
C GLU A 264 15.30 -7.88 -2.42
N CYS A 265 15.81 -7.76 -1.19
CA CYS A 265 16.81 -6.75 -0.85
C CYS A 265 18.06 -6.86 -1.72
N ALA A 266 18.56 -8.07 -1.97
CA ALA A 266 19.69 -8.31 -2.87
C ALA A 266 19.37 -7.90 -4.31
N ARG A 267 18.12 -8.14 -4.79
CA ARG A 267 17.68 -7.69 -6.11
C ARG A 267 17.68 -6.16 -6.21
N ILE A 268 17.14 -5.49 -5.21
CA ILE A 268 17.09 -4.01 -5.16
C ILE A 268 18.50 -3.44 -5.13
N ILE A 269 19.43 -4.03 -4.36
CA ILE A 269 20.83 -3.58 -4.30
C ILE A 269 21.56 -3.80 -5.62
N ALA A 270 21.33 -4.90 -6.31
CA ALA A 270 21.91 -5.12 -7.63
C ALA A 270 21.44 -4.03 -8.62
N ALA A 271 20.15 -3.73 -8.67
CA ALA A 271 19.62 -2.66 -9.50
C ALA A 271 20.17 -1.27 -9.09
N ALA A 272 20.29 -0.99 -7.80
CA ALA A 272 20.86 0.27 -7.31
C ALA A 272 22.34 0.44 -7.69
N GLY A 273 23.09 -0.66 -7.83
CA GLY A 273 24.47 -0.64 -8.30
C GLY A 273 24.57 -0.18 -9.76
N GLU A 274 23.64 -0.61 -10.62
CA GLU A 274 23.54 -0.17 -12.00
C GLU A 274 23.22 1.33 -12.09
N ASP A 275 22.26 1.81 -11.29
CA ASP A 275 21.87 3.23 -11.21
C ASP A 275 23.02 4.13 -10.69
N LEU A 276 23.90 3.59 -9.84
CA LEU A 276 25.08 4.29 -9.32
C LEU A 276 26.29 4.22 -10.27
N GLY A 277 26.18 3.49 -11.38
CA GLY A 277 27.28 3.28 -12.32
C GLY A 277 28.43 2.44 -11.75
N VAL A 278 28.12 1.55 -10.81
CA VAL A 278 29.10 0.65 -10.18
C VAL A 278 29.01 -0.70 -10.88
N ASP A 279 29.83 -0.92 -11.90
CA ASP A 279 29.85 -2.15 -12.69
C ASP A 279 30.17 -3.38 -11.84
N PHE A 280 29.32 -4.39 -11.96
CA PHE A 280 29.56 -5.75 -11.48
C PHE A 280 30.36 -6.53 -12.54
N GLY A 281 31.68 -6.37 -12.55
CA GLY A 281 32.58 -7.39 -13.08
C GLY A 281 32.85 -7.43 -14.58
N ALA A 282 32.69 -6.36 -15.35
CA ALA A 282 33.25 -6.25 -16.71
C ALA A 282 34.47 -5.33 -16.73
N GLY A 283 35.49 -5.75 -17.46
CA GLY A 283 36.81 -5.10 -17.49
C GLY A 283 36.77 -3.61 -17.77
N VAL A 284 37.58 -2.93 -17.01
CA VAL A 284 37.76 -1.47 -16.99
C VAL A 284 38.04 -0.92 -18.39
N ASN A 285 37.07 -0.22 -18.95
CA ASN A 285 37.30 0.70 -20.05
C ASN A 285 37.52 2.10 -19.46
N THR A 286 38.77 2.46 -19.22
CA THR A 286 39.18 3.71 -18.57
C THR A 286 39.15 4.86 -19.56
N ASN A 287 38.05 5.59 -19.61
CA ASN A 287 38.03 6.93 -20.19
C ASN A 287 38.40 7.96 -19.10
N PRO A 288 39.41 8.82 -19.27
CA PRO A 288 39.90 9.73 -18.22
C PRO A 288 38.85 10.71 -17.66
N GLY A 289 37.79 11.00 -18.41
CA GLY A 289 36.66 11.83 -17.96
C GLY A 289 35.71 11.13 -16.94
N SER A 290 35.80 9.79 -16.80
CA SER A 290 34.97 9.02 -15.92
C SER A 290 35.47 8.94 -14.46
N ASP A 291 36.76 9.20 -14.23
CA ASP A 291 37.38 9.04 -12.90
C ASP A 291 36.99 10.16 -11.92
N PHE A 292 36.79 11.39 -12.41
CA PHE A 292 36.30 12.48 -11.54
C PHE A 292 34.84 12.26 -11.15
N ALA A 293 33.99 11.81 -12.06
CA ALA A 293 32.60 11.45 -11.77
C ALA A 293 32.52 10.24 -10.83
N LYS A 294 33.36 9.22 -11.01
CA LYS A 294 33.48 8.06 -10.12
C LYS A 294 34.01 8.45 -8.73
N HIS A 295 34.92 9.41 -8.63
CA HIS A 295 35.48 9.89 -7.36
C HIS A 295 34.43 10.68 -6.57
N SER A 296 33.66 11.54 -7.21
CA SER A 296 32.59 12.29 -6.56
C SER A 296 31.40 11.39 -6.17
N ALA A 297 31.08 10.38 -6.99
CA ALA A 297 30.06 9.38 -6.67
C ALA A 297 30.44 8.52 -5.44
N ARG A 298 31.71 8.12 -5.32
CA ARG A 298 32.22 7.33 -4.17
C ARG A 298 32.14 8.08 -2.84
N GLN A 299 32.08 9.40 -2.84
CA GLN A 299 31.94 10.22 -1.64
C GLN A 299 30.48 10.54 -1.28
N SER A 300 29.52 10.16 -2.15
CA SER A 300 28.11 10.46 -1.92
C SER A 300 27.50 9.59 -0.79
N GLU A 301 26.51 10.13 -0.08
CA GLU A 301 25.76 9.38 0.92
C GLU A 301 25.07 8.14 0.34
N ALA A 302 24.57 8.24 -0.91
CA ALA A 302 23.98 7.11 -1.62
C ALA A 302 24.97 5.96 -1.81
N TYR A 303 26.22 6.25 -2.15
CA TYR A 303 27.26 5.22 -2.29
C TYR A 303 27.63 4.58 -0.95
N ARG A 304 27.65 5.33 0.14
CA ARG A 304 27.90 4.80 1.50
C ARG A 304 26.78 3.85 1.91
N LEU A 305 25.51 4.23 1.69
CA LEU A 305 24.34 3.39 1.94
C LEU A 305 24.39 2.11 1.11
N TYR A 306 24.62 2.25 -0.20
CA TYR A 306 24.76 1.13 -1.12
C TYR A 306 25.85 0.14 -0.67
N THR A 307 27.03 0.63 -0.29
CA THR A 307 28.15 -0.23 0.11
C THR A 307 27.83 -1.00 1.39
N ALA A 308 27.19 -0.36 2.36
CA ALA A 308 26.78 -1.00 3.61
C ALA A 308 25.71 -2.08 3.35
N LEU A 309 24.71 -1.77 2.56
CA LEU A 309 23.65 -2.72 2.17
C LEU A 309 24.19 -3.87 1.33
N LYS A 310 25.12 -3.60 0.40
CA LYS A 310 25.81 -4.65 -0.38
C LYS A 310 26.60 -5.61 0.51
N ALA A 311 27.26 -5.11 1.53
CA ALA A 311 27.97 -5.94 2.50
C ALA A 311 27.00 -6.81 3.31
N GLU A 312 25.86 -6.26 3.76
CA GLU A 312 24.80 -6.96 4.48
C GLU A 312 24.23 -8.13 3.67
N PHE A 313 23.97 -7.90 2.38
CA PHE A 313 23.34 -8.89 1.50
C PHE A 313 24.33 -9.63 0.59
N SER A 314 25.62 -9.66 0.96
CA SER A 314 26.67 -10.30 0.14
C SER A 314 26.40 -11.80 -0.10
N GLY A 315 25.88 -12.51 0.88
CA GLY A 315 25.51 -13.93 0.77
C GLY A 315 24.34 -14.13 -0.23
N GLU A 316 23.31 -13.30 -0.13
CA GLU A 316 22.14 -13.36 -1.04
C GLU A 316 22.52 -12.95 -2.47
N LEU A 317 23.40 -11.98 -2.64
CA LEU A 317 23.95 -11.61 -3.94
C LEU A 317 24.73 -12.78 -4.56
N ALA A 318 25.56 -13.48 -3.77
CA ALA A 318 26.27 -14.67 -4.22
C ALA A 318 25.30 -15.79 -4.63
N ARG A 319 24.26 -16.06 -3.81
CA ARG A 319 23.22 -17.05 -4.12
C ARG A 319 22.45 -16.71 -5.39
N ARG A 320 22.14 -15.43 -5.61
CA ARG A 320 21.51 -14.93 -6.83
C ARG A 320 22.38 -15.22 -8.06
N ASN A 321 23.71 -15.16 -7.93
CA ASN A 321 24.67 -15.47 -8.98
C ASN A 321 24.98 -17.00 -9.09
N GLY A 322 24.23 -17.84 -8.40
CA GLY A 322 24.33 -19.29 -8.50
C GLY A 322 25.29 -19.95 -7.50
N LEU A 323 25.86 -19.20 -6.58
CA LEU A 323 26.78 -19.71 -5.55
C LEU A 323 25.98 -20.13 -4.29
N GLY A 324 25.80 -21.42 -4.11
CA GLY A 324 25.09 -22.02 -2.97
C GLY A 324 23.56 -21.91 -3.05
N THR A 325 22.86 -22.82 -2.39
CA THR A 325 21.38 -22.86 -2.35
C THR A 325 20.80 -22.94 -0.94
N SER A 326 21.63 -23.19 0.05
CA SER A 326 21.20 -23.50 1.41
C SER A 326 22.10 -22.85 2.43
N GLU A 327 21.50 -22.22 3.42
CA GLU A 327 22.20 -21.52 4.50
C GLU A 327 21.36 -21.58 5.79
N VAL A 328 22.02 -21.78 6.93
CA VAL A 328 21.43 -21.57 8.26
C VAL A 328 22.36 -20.65 9.03
N ARG A 329 21.81 -19.68 9.74
CA ARG A 329 22.58 -18.74 10.53
C ARG A 329 21.85 -18.28 11.79
N VAL A 330 22.61 -17.91 12.81
CA VAL A 330 22.12 -17.12 13.94
C VAL A 330 22.19 -15.66 13.53
N GLU A 331 21.03 -14.97 13.56
CA GLU A 331 20.91 -13.58 13.10
C GLU A 331 21.38 -12.60 14.17
N SER A 332 20.86 -12.79 15.41
CA SER A 332 21.13 -11.89 16.52
C SER A 332 20.94 -12.57 17.88
N ILE A 333 21.68 -12.08 18.87
CA ILE A 333 21.43 -12.29 20.30
C ILE A 333 21.45 -10.92 20.93
N TYR A 334 20.38 -10.53 21.64
CA TYR A 334 20.25 -9.18 22.17
C TYR A 334 19.73 -9.16 23.60
N THR A 335 20.08 -8.09 24.32
CA THR A 335 19.54 -7.79 25.64
C THR A 335 19.31 -6.29 25.74
N ARG A 336 18.06 -5.91 26.05
CA ARG A 336 17.61 -4.54 26.31
C ARG A 336 17.27 -4.38 27.76
N TYR A 337 17.93 -3.46 28.44
CA TYR A 337 17.54 -2.96 29.74
C TYR A 337 16.81 -1.62 29.56
N LEU A 338 15.65 -1.46 30.20
CA LEU A 338 14.83 -0.28 30.10
C LEU A 338 14.31 0.14 31.47
N GLY A 339 14.58 1.40 31.85
CA GLY A 339 14.09 2.02 33.08
C GLY A 339 13.02 3.07 32.77
N ILE A 340 11.91 3.05 33.52
CA ILE A 340 10.82 4.01 33.42
C ILE A 340 10.64 4.69 34.78
N ALA A 341 10.86 6.03 34.81
CA ALA A 341 10.62 6.83 36.00
C ALA A 341 9.26 7.54 35.87
N GLY A 342 8.25 6.98 36.43
CA GLY A 342 6.85 7.44 36.30
C GLY A 342 5.94 6.29 35.91
N THR A 343 4.68 6.59 35.65
CA THR A 343 3.70 5.61 35.20
C THR A 343 3.59 5.67 33.68
N PRO A 344 3.97 4.60 32.95
CA PRO A 344 3.80 4.57 31.52
C PRO A 344 2.33 4.40 31.14
N LEU A 345 1.95 4.88 29.94
CA LEU A 345 0.73 4.52 29.26
C LEU A 345 0.98 3.28 28.42
N ASP A 346 0.04 2.32 28.45
CA ASP A 346 0.15 1.06 27.71
C ASP A 346 -1.15 0.71 26.94
N ASP A 347 -2.20 1.50 27.13
CA ASP A 347 -3.50 1.30 26.51
C ASP A 347 -3.68 2.27 25.32
N GLY A 348 -3.06 1.93 24.17
CA GLY A 348 -3.19 2.70 22.93
C GLY A 348 -4.59 2.64 22.31
N TYR A 349 -5.44 1.73 22.77
CA TYR A 349 -6.82 1.61 22.28
C TYR A 349 -7.75 2.69 22.89
N HIS A 350 -7.46 3.17 24.11
CA HIS A 350 -8.27 4.18 24.81
C HIS A 350 -7.52 5.47 25.08
N PHE A 351 -6.30 5.40 25.55
CA PHE A 351 -5.58 6.58 26.02
C PHE A 351 -4.36 6.91 25.18
N GLY A 352 -3.47 5.96 24.98
CA GLY A 352 -2.22 6.09 24.25
C GLY A 352 -1.11 5.23 24.84
N GLN A 353 0.07 5.28 24.24
CA GLN A 353 1.22 4.47 24.61
C GLN A 353 2.46 5.33 24.80
N THR A 354 3.20 5.10 25.87
CA THR A 354 4.50 5.71 26.14
C THR A 354 5.50 5.27 25.09
N LEU A 355 5.57 3.99 24.80
CA LEU A 355 6.41 3.41 23.75
C LEU A 355 5.51 2.89 22.61
N THR A 356 5.79 3.31 21.37
CA THR A 356 5.03 2.93 20.18
C THR A 356 5.90 2.11 19.23
N ASN A 357 5.30 1.25 18.42
CA ASN A 357 5.97 0.40 17.44
C ASN A 357 7.09 -0.45 18.06
N ASP A 358 6.78 -1.13 19.14
CA ASP A 358 7.70 -2.01 19.86
C ASP A 358 7.14 -3.44 20.06
N PHE A 359 6.41 -3.93 19.06
CA PHE A 359 5.86 -5.29 18.96
C PHE A 359 4.95 -5.69 20.14
N GLY A 360 4.14 -4.75 20.64
CA GLY A 360 3.23 -5.01 21.77
C GLY A 360 3.96 -5.45 23.05
N ARG A 361 5.21 -5.04 23.27
CA ARG A 361 5.92 -5.31 24.50
C ARG A 361 5.33 -4.50 25.64
N LEU A 362 5.09 -5.17 26.75
CA LEU A 362 4.50 -4.61 27.96
C LEU A 362 5.60 -4.05 28.86
N TYR A 363 5.42 -2.84 29.37
CA TYR A 363 6.37 -2.18 30.25
C TYR A 363 5.69 -1.60 31.46
N GLY A 364 6.29 -1.81 32.64
CA GLY A 364 5.89 -1.20 33.88
C GLY A 364 6.86 -0.13 34.41
N PRO A 365 6.47 0.62 35.46
CA PRO A 365 7.36 1.59 36.10
C PRO A 365 8.55 0.89 36.75
N GLY A 366 9.74 1.51 36.68
CA GLY A 366 10.98 0.93 37.20
C GLY A 366 11.76 0.16 36.13
N SER A 367 12.30 -1.01 36.52
CA SER A 367 13.19 -1.82 35.69
C SER A 367 12.44 -2.81 34.82
N ASN A 368 12.78 -2.84 33.54
CA ASN A 368 12.26 -3.81 32.58
C ASN A 368 13.43 -4.41 31.80
N LEU A 369 13.31 -5.67 31.41
CA LEU A 369 14.33 -6.41 30.68
C LEU A 369 13.72 -7.18 29.53
N VAL A 370 14.35 -7.11 28.37
CA VAL A 370 14.03 -7.97 27.22
C VAL A 370 15.33 -8.63 26.75
N SER A 371 15.36 -9.96 26.69
CA SER A 371 16.51 -10.71 26.17
C SER A 371 16.03 -11.72 25.15
N GLY A 372 16.64 -11.72 23.97
CA GLY A 372 16.17 -12.55 22.88
C GLY A 372 17.26 -13.03 21.94
N ALA A 373 16.87 -13.93 21.05
CA ALA A 373 17.73 -14.41 19.98
C ALA A 373 16.88 -14.70 18.72
N SER A 374 17.53 -14.60 17.57
CA SER A 374 16.91 -14.94 16.30
C SER A 374 17.82 -15.80 15.44
N ALA A 375 17.19 -16.66 14.64
CA ALA A 375 17.86 -17.51 13.66
C ALA A 375 17.03 -17.62 12.39
N SER A 376 17.69 -17.81 11.28
CA SER A 376 17.06 -18.01 9.98
C SER A 376 17.75 -19.12 9.20
N GLY A 377 17.05 -19.64 8.19
CA GLY A 377 17.65 -20.56 7.26
C GLY A 377 16.85 -20.64 5.97
N SER A 378 17.51 -21.16 4.95
CA SER A 378 16.90 -21.43 3.66
C SER A 378 17.52 -22.69 3.04
N VAL A 379 16.66 -23.51 2.42
CA VAL A 379 17.05 -24.74 1.74
C VAL A 379 16.24 -24.84 0.44
N GLY A 380 16.90 -24.67 -0.71
CA GLY A 380 16.19 -24.60 -1.99
C GLY A 380 15.08 -23.53 -1.96
N PRO A 381 13.82 -23.88 -2.25
CA PRO A 381 12.70 -22.94 -2.24
C PRO A 381 12.12 -22.65 -0.84
N VAL A 382 12.57 -23.34 0.20
CA VAL A 382 12.04 -23.21 1.57
C VAL A 382 12.92 -22.28 2.41
N ALA A 383 12.30 -21.47 3.23
CA ALA A 383 12.96 -20.66 4.25
C ALA A 383 12.21 -20.72 5.57
N PHE A 384 12.92 -20.47 6.65
CA PHE A 384 12.34 -20.30 7.98
C PHE A 384 13.02 -19.18 8.74
N TYR A 385 12.30 -18.62 9.69
CA TYR A 385 12.79 -17.62 10.62
C TYR A 385 12.17 -17.87 11.98
N VAL A 386 12.95 -17.67 13.04
CA VAL A 386 12.46 -17.72 14.41
C VAL A 386 13.13 -16.63 15.23
N ARG A 387 12.34 -15.90 16.02
CA ARG A 387 12.78 -14.92 17.01
C ARG A 387 11.99 -15.15 18.30
N GLY A 388 12.70 -15.53 19.33
CA GLY A 388 12.15 -15.70 20.67
C GLY A 388 12.79 -14.74 21.64
N GLU A 389 12.02 -14.29 22.65
CA GLU A 389 12.51 -13.39 23.70
C GLU A 389 11.90 -13.73 25.05
N TYR A 390 12.68 -13.55 26.10
CA TYR A 390 12.22 -13.47 27.47
C TYR A 390 12.00 -12.02 27.82
N GLN A 391 10.88 -11.71 28.43
CA GLN A 391 10.51 -10.38 28.89
C GLN A 391 10.22 -10.40 30.39
N HIS A 392 10.86 -9.47 31.12
CA HIS A 392 10.50 -9.09 32.48
C HIS A 392 9.98 -7.66 32.49
N ALA A 393 8.82 -7.42 33.08
CA ALA A 393 8.28 -6.09 33.29
C ALA A 393 7.62 -5.95 34.67
N ALA A 394 7.76 -4.78 35.26
CA ALA A 394 7.08 -4.47 36.51
C ALA A 394 5.56 -4.36 36.30
N ALA A 395 4.80 -4.61 37.35
CA ALA A 395 3.34 -4.49 37.30
C ALA A 395 2.88 -3.07 36.98
N LEU A 396 1.87 -2.94 36.11
CA LEU A 396 1.16 -1.68 35.92
C LEU A 396 0.15 -1.45 37.03
N PRO A 397 -0.09 -0.21 37.51
CA PRO A 397 -1.16 0.10 38.42
C PRO A 397 -2.51 -0.27 37.81
N ALA A 398 -3.36 -0.93 38.59
CA ALA A 398 -4.73 -1.18 38.16
C ALA A 398 -5.49 0.14 37.97
N TYR A 399 -6.33 0.20 36.96
CA TYR A 399 -7.27 1.33 36.79
C TYR A 399 -8.26 1.39 37.98
N SER A 400 -8.65 2.61 38.35
CA SER A 400 -9.72 2.80 39.30
C SER A 400 -11.03 2.15 38.81
N GLN A 401 -11.91 1.77 39.70
CA GLN A 401 -13.19 1.19 39.32
C GLN A 401 -14.00 2.12 38.39
N ALA A 402 -13.89 3.43 38.58
CA ALA A 402 -14.54 4.42 37.71
C ALA A 402 -13.99 4.38 36.27
N VAL A 403 -12.68 4.24 36.12
CA VAL A 403 -12.06 4.11 34.79
C VAL A 403 -12.43 2.79 34.14
N GLN A 404 -12.44 1.68 34.86
CA GLN A 404 -12.87 0.38 34.34
C GLN A 404 -14.33 0.41 33.87
N GLN A 405 -15.21 1.07 34.60
CA GLN A 405 -16.62 1.27 34.25
C GLN A 405 -16.76 2.18 33.01
N LEU A 406 -15.94 3.24 32.93
CA LEU A 406 -15.90 4.14 31.78
C LEU A 406 -15.53 3.37 30.52
N ILE A 407 -14.42 2.62 30.52
CA ILE A 407 -13.97 1.79 29.39
C ILE A 407 -15.08 0.79 29.01
N GLY A 408 -15.62 0.05 29.95
CA GLY A 408 -16.70 -0.89 29.68
C GLY A 408 -17.96 -0.23 29.08
N THR A 409 -18.24 1.02 29.45
CA THR A 409 -19.36 1.78 28.87
C THR A 409 -19.03 2.23 27.42
N ILE A 410 -17.83 2.70 27.20
CA ILE A 410 -17.35 3.11 25.85
C ILE A 410 -17.36 1.92 24.90
N ASP A 411 -16.85 0.77 25.33
CA ASP A 411 -16.71 -0.42 24.49
C ASP A 411 -17.96 -1.30 24.46
N VAL A 412 -18.95 -0.99 25.30
CA VAL A 412 -20.15 -1.84 25.48
C VAL A 412 -19.76 -3.26 25.91
N THR A 413 -18.80 -3.34 26.84
CA THR A 413 -18.29 -4.58 27.44
C THR A 413 -18.38 -4.54 28.96
N PRO A 414 -18.26 -5.66 29.64
CA PRO A 414 -18.04 -5.64 31.10
C PRO A 414 -16.77 -4.87 31.46
N PRO A 415 -16.66 -4.26 32.66
CA PRO A 415 -15.46 -3.59 33.11
C PRO A 415 -14.24 -4.53 33.04
N GLN A 416 -13.15 -4.03 32.44
CA GLN A 416 -11.93 -4.79 32.23
C GLN A 416 -10.74 -4.17 32.98
N LEU A 417 -9.77 -5.00 33.34
CA LEU A 417 -8.50 -4.58 33.90
C LEU A 417 -7.54 -4.19 32.76
N PRO A 418 -6.49 -3.38 33.04
CA PRO A 418 -5.36 -3.21 32.13
C PRO A 418 -4.75 -4.56 31.75
N ILE A 419 -4.02 -4.59 30.64
CA ILE A 419 -3.45 -5.80 30.03
C ILE A 419 -2.60 -6.58 31.03
N HIS A 420 -1.78 -5.90 31.87
CA HIS A 420 -1.06 -6.58 32.96
C HIS A 420 -1.02 -5.75 34.25
N THR A 421 -1.55 -6.32 35.32
CA THR A 421 -1.53 -5.73 36.67
C THR A 421 -0.62 -6.48 37.64
N SER A 422 0.11 -7.47 37.17
CA SER A 422 1.12 -8.25 37.91
C SER A 422 2.48 -8.14 37.22
N VAL A 423 3.53 -8.43 37.98
CA VAL A 423 4.88 -8.58 37.40
C VAL A 423 4.82 -9.60 36.27
N LEU A 424 5.37 -9.24 35.13
CA LEU A 424 5.43 -10.07 33.95
C LEU A 424 6.79 -10.76 33.87
N ASP A 425 6.78 -12.09 33.80
CA ASP A 425 7.95 -12.92 33.55
C ASP A 425 7.51 -13.98 32.53
N GLN A 426 7.80 -13.73 31.25
CA GLN A 426 7.32 -14.63 30.20
C GLN A 426 8.35 -14.80 29.07
N PHE A 427 8.31 -15.99 28.47
CA PHE A 427 8.93 -16.24 27.18
C PHE A 427 7.87 -16.10 26.08
N ARG A 428 8.20 -15.40 25.01
CA ARG A 428 7.31 -15.20 23.86
C ARG A 428 8.07 -15.45 22.54
N LEU A 429 7.33 -15.97 21.57
CA LEU A 429 7.78 -16.02 20.18
C LEU A 429 7.30 -14.76 19.48
N LEU A 430 8.24 -13.91 19.06
CA LEU A 430 7.91 -12.67 18.36
C LEU A 430 7.60 -12.94 16.89
N ASP A 431 8.51 -13.58 16.17
CA ASP A 431 8.31 -14.08 14.83
C ASP A 431 8.70 -15.55 14.76
N ALA A 432 7.88 -16.39 14.16
CA ALA A 432 8.19 -17.81 13.96
C ALA A 432 7.39 -18.34 12.77
N TYR A 433 8.03 -18.48 11.62
CA TYR A 433 7.34 -18.91 10.40
C TYR A 433 8.22 -19.75 9.49
N ALA A 434 7.56 -20.53 8.64
CA ALA A 434 8.15 -21.16 7.47
C ALA A 434 7.56 -20.55 6.19
N ALA A 435 8.38 -20.44 5.17
CA ALA A 435 7.99 -19.90 3.88
C ALA A 435 8.44 -20.85 2.75
N TRP A 436 7.64 -20.96 1.73
CA TRP A 436 7.90 -21.74 0.54
C TRP A 436 7.67 -20.90 -0.70
N ASN A 437 8.69 -20.81 -1.55
CA ASN A 437 8.63 -20.12 -2.82
C ASN A 437 8.22 -21.11 -3.93
N PHE A 438 7.13 -20.78 -4.60
CA PHE A 438 6.66 -21.53 -5.75
C PHE A 438 6.54 -20.58 -6.95
N LYS A 439 7.46 -20.74 -7.92
CA LYS A 439 7.57 -19.82 -9.08
C LYS A 439 7.70 -18.37 -8.61
N THR A 440 6.66 -17.57 -8.84
CA THR A 440 6.64 -16.11 -8.51
C THR A 440 5.82 -15.80 -7.26
N VAL A 441 5.36 -16.81 -6.53
CA VAL A 441 4.54 -16.68 -5.32
C VAL A 441 5.27 -17.28 -4.14
N GLN A 442 5.22 -16.61 -3.00
CA GLN A 442 5.65 -17.16 -1.71
C GLN A 442 4.41 -17.42 -0.85
N ILE A 443 4.37 -18.58 -0.26
CA ILE A 443 3.40 -18.97 0.77
C ILE A 443 4.18 -19.04 2.08
N SER A 444 3.71 -18.37 3.13
CA SER A 444 4.30 -18.47 4.46
C SER A 444 3.23 -18.74 5.51
N ALA A 445 3.59 -19.46 6.57
CA ALA A 445 2.70 -19.79 7.66
C ALA A 445 3.43 -19.69 9.00
N GLY A 446 2.74 -19.16 10.00
CA GLY A 446 3.23 -18.93 11.35
C GLY A 446 3.08 -17.49 11.80
N ARG A 447 3.75 -17.12 12.87
CA ARG A 447 3.71 -15.78 13.47
C ARG A 447 4.58 -14.82 12.66
N GLN A 448 3.98 -13.71 12.15
CA GLN A 448 4.63 -12.81 11.21
C GLN A 448 4.22 -11.36 11.46
N SER A 449 5.18 -10.45 11.31
CA SER A 449 4.98 -9.00 11.34
C SER A 449 4.58 -8.47 9.98
N LEU A 450 3.79 -7.39 9.95
CA LEU A 450 3.37 -6.65 8.75
C LEU A 450 3.57 -5.14 8.94
N TRP A 451 3.89 -4.45 7.83
CA TRP A 451 3.93 -3.00 7.79
C TRP A 451 3.40 -2.53 6.44
N TRP A 452 2.18 -1.98 6.44
CA TRP A 452 1.47 -1.61 5.22
C TRP A 452 1.22 -0.10 5.15
N GLY A 453 2.16 0.64 4.62
CA GLY A 453 2.10 2.07 4.40
C GLY A 453 3.48 2.71 4.33
N PRO A 454 3.57 3.95 3.85
CA PRO A 454 4.81 4.74 3.75
C PRO A 454 5.22 5.39 5.07
N ASP A 455 4.34 5.41 6.06
CA ASP A 455 4.52 6.15 7.31
C ASP A 455 5.66 5.58 8.15
N HIS A 456 6.35 6.45 8.84
CA HIS A 456 7.45 6.10 9.75
C HIS A 456 6.98 5.93 11.19
N GLY A 457 5.96 6.71 11.58
CA GLY A 457 5.40 6.67 12.93
C GLY A 457 4.40 5.54 13.16
N GLY A 458 4.00 4.81 12.11
CA GLY A 458 3.07 3.68 12.15
C GLY A 458 1.87 3.88 11.23
N PRO A 459 1.77 3.06 10.18
CA PRO A 459 0.64 3.09 9.24
C PRO A 459 -0.70 2.82 9.91
N PRO A 460 -1.81 3.36 9.37
CA PRO A 460 -3.16 3.11 9.84
C PRO A 460 -3.57 1.63 9.86
N ASN A 461 -3.11 0.84 8.89
CA ASN A 461 -3.50 -0.56 8.79
C ASN A 461 -2.63 -1.48 9.66
N PHE A 462 -1.33 -1.57 9.40
CA PHE A 462 -0.41 -2.46 10.12
C PHE A 462 0.90 -1.78 10.40
N SER A 463 1.24 -1.73 11.69
CA SER A 463 2.52 -1.27 12.22
C SER A 463 3.08 -2.33 13.18
N ASP A 464 4.23 -2.06 13.80
CA ASP A 464 4.77 -2.89 14.88
C ASP A 464 4.24 -2.50 16.27
N ASN A 465 3.09 -1.83 16.32
CA ASN A 465 2.51 -1.37 17.58
C ASN A 465 1.90 -2.52 18.39
N ALA A 466 1.36 -3.54 17.73
CA ALA A 466 0.85 -4.76 18.34
C ALA A 466 1.82 -5.94 18.16
N GLU A 467 1.56 -7.03 18.88
CA GLU A 467 2.22 -8.31 18.63
C GLU A 467 1.95 -8.81 17.20
N PRO A 468 2.92 -9.47 16.56
CA PRO A 468 2.71 -10.17 15.29
C PRO A 468 1.62 -11.24 15.40
N MET A 469 0.85 -11.42 14.33
CA MET A 469 -0.25 -12.39 14.27
C MET A 469 0.21 -13.74 13.72
N ASP A 470 -0.46 -14.80 14.17
CA ASP A 470 -0.37 -16.12 13.55
C ASP A 470 -1.21 -16.11 12.25
N MET A 471 -0.56 -16.32 11.10
CA MET A 471 -1.21 -16.18 9.81
C MET A 471 -0.68 -17.15 8.74
N VAL A 472 -1.51 -17.38 7.74
CA VAL A 472 -1.09 -17.90 6.42
C VAL A 472 -1.10 -16.71 5.47
N ARG A 473 0.03 -16.50 4.79
CA ARG A 473 0.25 -15.35 3.93
C ARG A 473 0.69 -15.80 2.54
N LEU A 474 0.15 -15.14 1.52
CA LEU A 474 0.56 -15.26 0.13
C LEU A 474 1.05 -13.91 -0.37
N THR A 475 2.22 -13.90 -1.01
CA THR A 475 2.77 -12.67 -1.58
C THR A 475 3.61 -12.97 -2.82
N ASN A 476 3.81 -11.96 -3.69
CA ASN A 476 4.87 -12.02 -4.67
C ASN A 476 6.14 -11.40 -4.08
N PRO A 477 7.20 -12.20 -3.83
CA PRO A 477 8.42 -11.70 -3.20
C PRO A 477 9.15 -10.64 -4.03
N SER A 478 8.96 -10.65 -5.36
CA SER A 478 9.47 -9.64 -6.28
C SER A 478 8.33 -9.01 -7.07
N PRO A 479 8.47 -7.75 -7.51
CA PRO A 479 7.44 -7.09 -8.31
C PRO A 479 7.16 -7.84 -9.62
N TRP A 480 5.88 -7.95 -9.98
CA TRP A 480 5.46 -8.50 -11.26
C TRP A 480 5.29 -7.40 -12.29
N PRO A 481 5.87 -7.53 -13.49
CA PRO A 481 5.49 -6.69 -14.60
C PRO A 481 4.04 -6.99 -15.00
N LEU A 482 3.25 -5.94 -15.22
CA LEU A 482 1.89 -6.09 -15.67
C LEU A 482 1.84 -6.28 -17.19
N PRO A 483 0.80 -6.99 -17.71
CA PRO A 483 0.61 -7.16 -19.15
C PRO A 483 0.43 -5.81 -19.85
N SER A 484 0.65 -5.76 -21.16
CA SER A 484 0.78 -4.53 -21.95
C SER A 484 -0.35 -3.51 -21.74
N PHE A 485 -1.60 -3.95 -21.61
CA PHE A 485 -2.74 -3.04 -21.38
C PHE A 485 -2.77 -2.41 -19.98
N LEU A 486 -2.04 -2.98 -19.00
CA LEU A 486 -1.87 -2.42 -17.64
C LEU A 486 -0.45 -1.91 -17.39
N HIS A 487 0.42 -1.91 -18.42
CA HIS A 487 1.82 -1.52 -18.27
C HIS A 487 2.00 -0.11 -17.70
N TRP A 488 1.06 0.79 -17.94
CA TRP A 488 1.06 2.16 -17.42
C TRP A 488 0.97 2.23 -15.89
N LEU A 489 0.43 1.19 -15.22
CA LEU A 489 0.47 1.07 -13.76
C LEU A 489 1.86 0.71 -13.22
N GLY A 490 2.79 0.33 -14.12
CA GLY A 490 4.10 -0.15 -13.73
C GLY A 490 4.07 -1.53 -13.09
N PRO A 491 5.19 -1.96 -12.46
CA PRO A 491 5.24 -3.22 -11.75
C PRO A 491 4.30 -3.21 -10.54
N MET A 492 3.82 -4.40 -10.16
CA MET A 492 2.85 -4.62 -9.08
C MET A 492 3.45 -5.52 -8.00
N ARG A 493 3.19 -5.17 -6.75
CA ARG A 493 3.32 -6.08 -5.60
C ARG A 493 1.97 -6.29 -4.94
N TRP A 494 1.77 -7.48 -4.37
CA TRP A 494 0.57 -7.81 -3.62
C TRP A 494 0.90 -8.67 -2.40
N ASP A 495 0.02 -8.60 -1.41
CA ASP A 495 0.13 -9.28 -0.14
C ASP A 495 -1.28 -9.64 0.36
N PHE A 496 -1.53 -10.92 0.56
CA PHE A 496 -2.80 -11.44 1.05
C PHE A 496 -2.51 -12.35 2.24
N PHE A 497 -3.31 -12.21 3.29
CA PHE A 497 -3.18 -13.10 4.43
C PHE A 497 -4.53 -13.44 5.07
N PHE A 498 -4.54 -14.57 5.75
CA PHE A 498 -5.54 -14.97 6.71
C PHE A 498 -4.86 -15.16 8.06
N GLY A 499 -5.26 -14.36 9.08
CA GLY A 499 -4.66 -14.31 10.39
C GLY A 499 -5.66 -14.59 11.50
N LEU A 500 -5.16 -15.07 12.63
CA LEU A 500 -5.92 -15.26 13.86
C LEU A 500 -5.55 -14.13 14.83
N MET A 501 -6.56 -13.47 15.40
CA MET A 501 -6.38 -12.37 16.33
C MET A 501 -6.38 -12.90 17.76
N ALA A 502 -5.37 -12.54 18.52
CA ALA A 502 -5.21 -12.92 19.92
C ALA A 502 -5.77 -11.86 20.88
N GLY A 503 -6.06 -12.26 22.13
CA GLY A 503 -6.49 -11.35 23.20
C GLY A 503 -7.93 -10.85 23.09
N HIS A 504 -8.70 -11.31 22.11
CA HIS A 504 -10.11 -10.92 21.94
C HIS A 504 -11.05 -11.69 22.85
N HIS A 505 -11.97 -10.96 23.48
CA HIS A 505 -13.02 -11.52 24.35
C HIS A 505 -14.43 -11.24 23.83
N TYR A 506 -14.63 -10.16 23.07
CA TYR A 506 -15.95 -9.66 22.63
C TYR A 506 -16.03 -9.40 21.12
N PRO A 507 -16.26 -10.47 20.31
CA PRO A 507 -16.30 -11.90 20.59
C PRO A 507 -14.90 -12.54 20.63
N ALA A 508 -14.75 -13.65 21.33
CA ALA A 508 -13.51 -14.40 21.40
C ALA A 508 -13.16 -15.07 20.05
N GLY A 509 -11.86 -15.05 19.69
CA GLY A 509 -11.30 -15.79 18.57
C GLY A 509 -11.77 -15.34 17.19
N PRO A 510 -11.80 -14.03 16.85
CA PRO A 510 -12.01 -13.60 15.48
C PRO A 510 -10.78 -13.90 14.61
N ALA A 511 -10.99 -13.91 13.31
CA ALA A 511 -9.95 -13.93 12.31
C ALA A 511 -9.94 -12.63 11.53
N MET A 512 -8.82 -12.35 10.88
CA MET A 512 -8.65 -11.23 9.96
C MET A 512 -8.24 -11.73 8.57
N ASP A 513 -8.88 -11.21 7.55
CA ASP A 513 -8.43 -11.25 6.16
C ASP A 513 -7.82 -9.92 5.79
N GLY A 514 -6.64 -9.94 5.19
CA GLY A 514 -5.97 -8.74 4.71
C GLY A 514 -5.54 -8.89 3.25
N GLN A 515 -5.75 -7.82 2.50
CA GLN A 515 -5.47 -7.73 1.07
C GLN A 515 -4.79 -6.39 0.79
N LYS A 516 -3.60 -6.41 0.20
CA LYS A 516 -2.93 -5.20 -0.28
C LYS A 516 -2.35 -5.41 -1.67
N ILE A 517 -2.52 -4.41 -2.52
CA ILE A 517 -1.94 -4.36 -3.86
C ILE A 517 -1.29 -2.99 -4.02
N SER A 518 -0.03 -2.98 -4.43
CA SER A 518 0.75 -1.76 -4.66
C SER A 518 1.28 -1.72 -6.08
N PHE A 519 1.30 -0.54 -6.67
CA PHE A 519 1.71 -0.25 -8.03
C PHE A 519 2.80 0.83 -8.04
N LYS A 520 3.67 0.77 -9.06
CA LYS A 520 4.74 1.76 -9.23
C LYS A 520 4.82 2.24 -10.69
N PRO A 521 3.87 3.12 -11.11
CA PRO A 521 3.77 3.56 -12.51
C PRO A 521 4.98 4.35 -12.98
N THR A 522 5.70 4.97 -12.06
CA THR A 522 6.96 5.68 -12.34
C THR A 522 7.98 5.40 -11.25
N PRO A 523 9.27 5.61 -11.51
CA PRO A 523 10.30 5.51 -10.48
C PRO A 523 10.08 6.45 -9.27
N ASN A 524 9.19 7.45 -9.40
CA ASN A 524 8.95 8.46 -8.39
C ASN A 524 7.62 8.29 -7.65
N LEU A 525 6.70 7.47 -8.14
CA LEU A 525 5.37 7.30 -7.59
C LEU A 525 5.11 5.83 -7.27
N GLU A 526 4.78 5.55 -6.04
CA GLU A 526 4.21 4.30 -5.57
C GLU A 526 2.84 4.60 -4.97
N PHE A 527 1.84 3.77 -5.22
CA PHE A 527 0.55 3.85 -4.56
C PHE A 527 -0.02 2.45 -4.33
N GLY A 528 -0.88 2.32 -3.34
CA GLY A 528 -1.47 1.05 -2.98
C GLY A 528 -2.90 1.17 -2.50
N PHE A 529 -3.62 0.06 -2.64
CA PHE A 529 -4.92 -0.16 -2.05
C PHE A 529 -4.84 -1.32 -1.07
N SER A 530 -5.49 -1.17 0.07
CA SER A 530 -5.59 -2.23 1.05
C SER A 530 -7.04 -2.43 1.50
N ARG A 531 -7.31 -3.62 1.97
CA ARG A 531 -8.56 -3.98 2.59
C ARG A 531 -8.30 -4.96 3.71
N THR A 532 -8.98 -4.76 4.83
CA THR A 532 -8.97 -5.69 5.96
C THR A 532 -10.39 -6.01 6.38
N ILE A 533 -10.61 -7.23 6.84
CA ILE A 533 -11.91 -7.69 7.30
C ILE A 533 -11.70 -8.51 8.56
N VAL A 534 -12.34 -8.08 9.67
CA VAL A 534 -12.41 -8.85 10.91
C VAL A 534 -13.71 -9.63 10.90
N PHE A 535 -13.66 -10.94 11.10
CA PHE A 535 -14.84 -11.78 11.01
C PHE A 535 -14.81 -12.98 11.96
N ARG A 536 -16.02 -13.52 12.23
CA ARG A 536 -16.25 -14.71 13.01
C ARG A 536 -17.48 -15.48 12.46
N PRO A 537 -17.50 -16.83 12.45
CA PRO A 537 -16.41 -17.73 12.88
C PRO A 537 -15.22 -17.74 11.90
N ALA A 538 -14.03 -18.06 12.41
CA ALA A 538 -12.80 -18.19 11.62
C ALA A 538 -12.87 -19.44 10.72
N THR A 539 -13.59 -19.34 9.60
CA THR A 539 -13.83 -20.44 8.66
C THR A 539 -13.44 -20.05 7.23
N LEU A 540 -13.01 -21.01 6.42
CA LEU A 540 -12.74 -20.80 5.00
C LEU A 540 -13.95 -20.22 4.24
N ARG A 541 -15.17 -20.56 4.65
CA ARG A 541 -16.39 -20.00 4.04
C ARG A 541 -16.49 -18.50 4.29
N MET A 542 -16.21 -18.03 5.51
CA MET A 542 -16.22 -16.60 5.85
C MET A 542 -15.07 -15.88 5.17
N PHE A 543 -13.87 -16.48 5.14
CA PHE A 543 -12.75 -15.97 4.38
C PHE A 543 -13.11 -15.74 2.91
N TRP A 544 -13.65 -16.75 2.20
CA TRP A 544 -14.05 -16.59 0.80
C TRP A 544 -15.15 -15.54 0.59
N ARG A 545 -16.05 -15.40 1.53
CA ARG A 545 -17.06 -14.35 1.52
C ARG A 545 -16.43 -12.96 1.63
N GLY A 546 -15.55 -12.78 2.59
CA GLY A 546 -14.77 -11.56 2.76
C GLY A 546 -13.98 -11.24 1.50
N PHE A 547 -13.19 -12.19 1.03
CA PHE A 547 -12.35 -12.07 -0.15
C PHE A 547 -13.15 -11.69 -1.41
N SER A 548 -14.29 -12.35 -1.63
CA SER A 548 -15.13 -12.11 -2.83
C SER A 548 -15.98 -10.84 -2.76
N SER A 549 -16.14 -10.21 -1.59
CA SER A 549 -16.91 -8.97 -1.41
C SER A 549 -16.11 -7.71 -1.76
N PHE A 550 -15.03 -7.84 -2.52
CA PHE A 550 -14.21 -6.74 -2.99
C PHE A 550 -15.04 -5.68 -3.72
N GLY A 551 -14.92 -4.42 -3.29
CA GLY A 551 -15.69 -3.31 -3.85
C GLY A 551 -17.15 -3.20 -3.33
N ASP A 552 -17.61 -4.08 -2.44
CA ASP A 552 -18.92 -3.97 -1.80
C ASP A 552 -18.79 -3.28 -0.43
N ASN A 553 -19.47 -2.15 -0.26
CA ASN A 553 -19.53 -1.38 0.99
C ASN A 553 -20.93 -1.43 1.65
N LYS A 554 -21.79 -2.38 1.27
CA LYS A 554 -23.12 -2.50 1.86
C LYS A 554 -23.01 -2.90 3.31
N THR A 555 -23.56 -2.07 4.20
CA THR A 555 -23.75 -2.42 5.61
C THR A 555 -24.66 -3.64 5.70
N THR A 556 -24.20 -4.68 6.37
CA THR A 556 -24.96 -5.91 6.60
C THR A 556 -25.32 -6.01 8.08
N THR A 557 -26.45 -6.64 8.38
CA THR A 557 -26.80 -6.92 9.79
C THR A 557 -25.82 -7.95 10.34
N PRO A 558 -25.12 -7.66 11.46
CA PRO A 558 -24.20 -8.59 12.08
C PRO A 558 -24.83 -9.97 12.33
N GLY A 559 -24.14 -11.03 11.94
CA GLY A 559 -24.60 -12.41 12.06
C GLY A 559 -25.62 -12.86 11.00
N SER A 560 -26.01 -12.00 10.06
CA SER A 560 -26.89 -12.36 8.94
C SER A 560 -26.15 -13.26 7.93
N ALA A 561 -26.93 -13.93 7.04
CA ALA A 561 -26.33 -14.73 5.96
C ALA A 561 -25.51 -13.89 4.96
N ALA A 562 -25.68 -12.59 4.91
CA ALA A 562 -24.94 -11.66 4.06
C ALA A 562 -23.77 -10.98 4.79
N ASP A 563 -23.64 -11.18 6.10
CA ASP A 563 -22.57 -10.60 6.90
C ASP A 563 -21.20 -11.12 6.47
N VAL A 564 -20.30 -10.20 6.16
CA VAL A 564 -18.92 -10.49 5.78
C VAL A 564 -17.91 -10.11 6.85
N GLY A 565 -18.38 -9.53 7.96
CA GLY A 565 -17.55 -9.02 9.04
C GLY A 565 -17.30 -7.50 8.97
N ASP A 566 -16.44 -7.01 9.83
CA ASP A 566 -16.02 -5.62 9.96
C ASP A 566 -14.94 -5.28 8.93
N ARG A 567 -15.21 -4.34 8.04
CA ARG A 567 -14.43 -4.06 6.82
C ARG A 567 -13.79 -2.69 6.87
N ARG A 568 -12.52 -2.64 6.51
CA ARG A 568 -11.79 -1.37 6.32
C ARG A 568 -11.13 -1.33 4.96
N GLY A 569 -11.21 -0.17 4.30
CA GLY A 569 -10.52 0.12 3.06
C GLY A 569 -9.40 1.12 3.27
N GLY A 570 -8.25 0.90 2.62
CA GLY A 570 -7.11 1.80 2.71
C GLY A 570 -6.59 2.22 1.35
N PHE A 571 -5.94 3.37 1.33
CA PHE A 571 -5.20 3.90 0.18
C PHE A 571 -3.96 4.63 0.66
N ASP A 572 -2.82 4.28 0.08
CA ASP A 572 -1.55 4.92 0.37
C ASP A 572 -0.83 5.35 -0.90
N PHE A 573 0.02 6.35 -0.79
CA PHE A 573 0.96 6.71 -1.84
C PHE A 573 2.24 7.31 -1.26
N SER A 574 3.33 7.18 -2.01
CA SER A 574 4.55 7.96 -1.82
C SER A 574 5.00 8.55 -3.15
N TYR A 575 5.34 9.85 -3.14
CA TYR A 575 5.69 10.59 -4.33
C TYR A 575 6.95 11.41 -4.14
N ARG A 576 7.97 11.07 -4.90
CA ARG A 576 9.21 11.82 -4.98
C ARG A 576 9.08 12.89 -6.07
N ILE A 577 9.03 14.16 -5.68
CA ILE A 577 8.72 15.27 -6.58
C ILE A 577 9.79 15.40 -7.68
N PRO A 578 9.43 15.31 -8.98
CA PRO A 578 10.36 15.58 -10.08
C PRO A 578 10.92 17.02 -9.97
N GLY A 579 12.23 17.17 -10.13
CA GLY A 579 12.91 18.47 -9.91
C GLY A 579 13.43 18.64 -8.48
N LEU A 580 12.76 18.08 -7.47
CA LEU A 580 13.24 18.01 -6.08
C LEU A 580 13.61 16.58 -5.67
N ARG A 581 13.98 15.73 -6.61
CA ARG A 581 14.13 14.28 -6.46
C ARG A 581 15.04 13.82 -5.31
N LYS A 582 16.02 14.63 -4.93
CA LYS A 582 16.97 14.32 -3.83
C LYS A 582 16.62 15.05 -2.54
N TRP A 583 15.50 15.78 -2.52
CA TRP A 583 15.22 16.73 -1.45
C TRP A 583 13.87 16.52 -0.78
N LEU A 584 12.87 15.98 -1.50
CA LEU A 584 11.50 15.94 -0.99
C LEU A 584 10.73 14.73 -1.51
N VAL A 585 10.21 13.95 -0.56
CA VAL A 585 9.20 12.91 -0.77
C VAL A 585 7.94 13.34 -0.01
N LEU A 586 6.81 13.33 -0.70
CA LEU A 586 5.49 13.46 -0.10
C LEU A 586 4.86 12.08 -0.01
N TYR A 587 4.17 11.79 1.07
CA TYR A 587 3.43 10.55 1.20
C TYR A 587 2.17 10.75 2.04
N ASN A 588 1.24 9.84 1.90
CA ASN A 588 0.06 9.75 2.75
C ASN A 588 -0.39 8.31 2.83
N ASP A 589 -0.89 7.94 3.98
CA ASP A 589 -1.68 6.74 4.18
C ASP A 589 -3.06 7.12 4.73
N GLY A 590 -4.07 6.33 4.45
CA GLY A 590 -5.41 6.57 4.95
C GLY A 590 -6.22 5.29 5.02
N MET A 591 -7.18 5.28 5.94
CA MET A 591 -8.08 4.15 6.18
C MET A 591 -9.48 4.65 6.48
N THR A 592 -10.49 3.99 5.92
CA THR A 592 -11.90 4.20 6.22
C THR A 592 -12.55 2.94 6.73
N ASP A 593 -13.50 3.08 7.64
CA ASP A 593 -14.38 2.02 8.08
C ASP A 593 -15.61 1.94 7.17
N ASP A 594 -16.06 0.72 6.84
CA ASP A 594 -17.22 0.43 5.97
C ASP A 594 -17.18 1.04 4.54
N ASP A 595 -16.13 1.74 4.16
CA ASP A 595 -15.94 2.26 2.81
C ASP A 595 -14.83 1.48 2.08
N THR A 596 -14.89 1.45 0.75
CA THR A 596 -13.93 0.70 -0.07
C THR A 596 -12.56 1.35 -0.14
N SER A 597 -12.51 2.68 0.04
CA SER A 597 -11.25 3.44 0.01
C SER A 597 -11.44 4.85 0.58
N PRO A 598 -10.43 5.42 1.25
CA PRO A 598 -10.39 6.82 1.65
C PRO A 598 -10.58 7.82 0.50
N LEU A 599 -10.28 7.44 -0.75
CA LEU A 599 -10.49 8.29 -1.92
C LEU A 599 -11.98 8.59 -2.16
N GLY A 600 -12.87 7.64 -1.82
CA GLY A 600 -14.32 7.81 -1.94
C GLY A 600 -14.93 8.63 -0.80
N ALA A 601 -14.29 8.64 0.36
CA ALA A 601 -14.82 9.29 1.57
C ALA A 601 -13.71 9.93 2.42
N PRO A 602 -12.93 10.89 1.90
CA PRO A 602 -11.79 11.47 2.61
C PRO A 602 -12.17 12.20 3.90
N GLN A 603 -13.42 12.69 4.00
CA GLN A 603 -13.93 13.35 5.20
C GLN A 603 -14.25 12.38 6.35
N ARG A 604 -14.23 11.09 6.07
CA ARG A 604 -14.50 10.00 7.02
C ARG A 604 -13.27 9.14 7.26
N ALA A 605 -12.15 9.51 6.70
CA ALA A 605 -10.92 8.73 6.75
C ALA A 605 -10.01 9.16 7.91
N LEU A 606 -9.40 8.19 8.58
CA LEU A 606 -8.13 8.39 9.22
C LEU A 606 -7.11 8.71 8.14
N MET A 607 -6.31 9.76 8.31
CA MET A 607 -5.27 10.15 7.38
C MET A 607 -3.95 10.41 8.10
N ASN A 608 -2.85 10.08 7.44
CA ASN A 608 -1.50 10.27 7.96
C ASN A 608 -0.57 10.85 6.87
N PRO A 609 -0.77 12.12 6.45
CA PRO A 609 0.14 12.77 5.52
C PRO A 609 1.50 13.03 6.13
N GLY A 610 2.54 12.81 5.33
CA GLY A 610 3.91 13.04 5.74
C GLY A 610 4.79 13.64 4.67
N ILE A 611 5.90 14.20 5.12
CA ILE A 611 7.00 14.70 4.29
C ILE A 611 8.32 14.08 4.74
N TYR A 612 9.18 13.77 3.79
CA TYR A 612 10.53 13.29 4.05
C TYR A 612 11.56 14.05 3.22
N LEU A 613 12.54 14.66 3.90
CA LEU A 613 13.70 15.29 3.32
C LEU A 613 14.91 14.39 3.59
N PRO A 614 15.35 13.56 2.63
CA PRO A 614 16.43 12.58 2.86
C PRO A 614 17.80 13.21 3.07
N GLN A 615 17.91 14.50 2.83
CA GLN A 615 19.08 15.32 3.12
C GLN A 615 18.70 16.80 3.24
N ILE A 616 19.49 17.57 3.97
CA ILE A 616 19.34 19.01 4.11
C ILE A 616 20.42 19.72 3.28
N PRO A 617 20.12 20.85 2.61
CA PRO A 617 21.14 21.63 1.91
C PRO A 617 22.36 21.92 2.81
N HIS A 618 23.55 21.71 2.27
CA HIS A 618 24.83 21.84 2.96
C HIS A 618 25.13 20.84 4.11
N VAL A 619 24.14 20.01 4.50
CA VAL A 619 24.31 18.96 5.52
C VAL A 619 23.77 17.62 5.00
N PRO A 620 24.43 16.98 4.03
CA PRO A 620 23.89 15.77 3.37
C PRO A 620 23.70 14.56 4.28
N LYS A 621 24.29 14.58 5.48
CA LYS A 621 24.13 13.55 6.51
C LYS A 621 22.92 13.75 7.42
N LEU A 622 22.22 14.84 7.29
CA LEU A 622 21.04 15.16 8.09
C LEU A 622 19.80 14.95 7.25
N ASP A 623 18.86 14.18 7.76
CA ASP A 623 17.51 14.09 7.21
C ASP A 623 16.47 14.70 8.16
N PHE A 624 15.27 14.90 7.63
CA PHE A 624 14.13 15.38 8.40
C PHE A 624 12.84 14.71 7.90
N ARG A 625 11.97 14.33 8.84
CA ARG A 625 10.65 13.76 8.55
C ARG A 625 9.60 14.40 9.46
N ALA A 626 8.42 14.62 8.91
CA ALA A 626 7.26 15.10 9.66
C ALA A 626 6.01 14.38 9.20
N GLU A 627 5.19 13.96 10.16
CA GLU A 627 3.89 13.32 9.94
C GLU A 627 2.83 14.00 10.79
N VAL A 628 1.63 14.11 10.24
CA VAL A 628 0.44 14.55 10.95
C VAL A 628 -0.62 13.46 10.78
N VAL A 629 -1.19 12.99 11.88
CA VAL A 629 -2.19 11.93 11.85
C VAL A 629 -3.45 12.35 12.58
N TRP A 630 -4.61 11.95 12.06
CA TRP A 630 -5.90 12.13 12.74
C TRP A 630 -6.84 10.94 12.50
N SER A 631 -7.44 10.46 13.59
CA SER A 631 -8.50 9.45 13.61
C SER A 631 -9.86 10.05 14.07
N ASP A 632 -9.91 11.36 14.26
CA ASP A 632 -11.06 12.18 14.61
C ASP A 632 -11.54 13.08 13.45
N PRO A 633 -11.84 12.52 12.25
CA PRO A 633 -12.19 13.34 11.09
C PRO A 633 -13.47 14.14 11.36
N PRO A 634 -13.57 15.41 10.88
CA PRO A 634 -14.67 16.33 11.22
C PRO A 634 -16.07 15.80 10.92
N ALA A 635 -16.22 14.94 9.91
CA ALA A 635 -17.51 14.31 9.57
C ALA A 635 -17.97 13.26 10.58
N LEU A 636 -17.13 12.89 11.53
CA LEU A 636 -17.33 11.81 12.48
C LEU A 636 -17.10 12.22 13.93
N SER A 637 -16.75 13.48 14.19
CA SER A 637 -16.71 14.03 15.54
C SER A 637 -18.02 13.72 16.26
N ASN A 638 -17.95 13.47 17.56
CA ASN A 638 -19.06 12.99 18.42
C ASN A 638 -19.41 11.50 18.31
N ARG A 639 -18.54 10.66 17.77
CA ARG A 639 -18.75 9.20 17.72
C ARG A 639 -18.27 8.48 18.98
N GLY A 640 -17.56 9.16 19.89
CA GLY A 640 -17.08 8.60 21.15
C GLY A 640 -16.11 7.44 20.95
N GLY A 641 -15.16 7.56 20.00
CA GLY A 641 -14.19 6.53 19.64
C GLY A 641 -14.78 5.30 18.95
N LYS A 642 -16.03 5.39 18.46
CA LYS A 642 -16.77 4.26 17.88
C LYS A 642 -16.79 4.31 16.36
N TYR A 643 -15.64 4.53 15.74
CA TYR A 643 -15.56 4.54 14.29
C TYR A 643 -14.31 3.81 13.76
N VAL A 644 -13.16 4.47 13.60
CA VAL A 644 -12.06 3.97 12.79
C VAL A 644 -11.52 2.60 13.23
N TYR A 645 -11.31 2.39 14.53
CA TYR A 645 -10.73 1.17 15.08
C TYR A 645 -11.71 0.36 15.94
N TYR A 646 -12.97 0.76 16.01
CA TYR A 646 -14.00 0.10 16.79
C TYR A 646 -15.12 -0.42 15.89
N ASN A 647 -15.75 -1.53 16.29
CA ASN A 647 -16.94 -2.04 15.64
C ASN A 647 -17.93 -2.58 16.66
N GLY A 648 -19.23 -2.30 16.46
CA GLY A 648 -20.29 -2.67 17.40
C GLY A 648 -20.57 -4.19 17.50
N ALA A 649 -20.01 -5.01 16.63
CA ALA A 649 -20.07 -6.47 16.69
C ALA A 649 -18.74 -7.10 17.11
N TYR A 650 -17.65 -6.36 17.03
CA TYR A 650 -16.28 -6.77 17.38
C TYR A 650 -15.67 -5.68 18.25
N HIS A 651 -15.95 -5.71 19.56
CA HIS A 651 -15.63 -4.61 20.47
C HIS A 651 -14.12 -4.41 20.67
N ASP A 652 -13.33 -5.50 20.66
CA ASP A 652 -11.87 -5.46 20.68
C ASP A 652 -11.26 -5.14 19.30
N SER A 653 -12.08 -5.16 18.28
CA SER A 653 -11.91 -4.82 16.85
C SER A 653 -10.47 -4.91 16.29
N TYR A 654 -9.78 -3.78 16.12
CA TYR A 654 -8.52 -3.68 15.39
C TYR A 654 -7.29 -3.80 16.30
N THR A 655 -7.35 -4.76 17.26
CA THR A 655 -6.24 -5.04 18.18
C THR A 655 -5.68 -6.44 18.00
N ASN A 656 -4.48 -6.67 18.48
CA ASN A 656 -3.94 -8.00 18.69
C ASN A 656 -3.28 -8.02 20.07
N ASP A 657 -3.70 -8.93 20.93
CA ASP A 657 -3.28 -9.03 22.32
C ASP A 657 -3.38 -7.70 23.10
N GLY A 658 -4.49 -6.98 22.88
CA GLY A 658 -4.81 -5.71 23.52
C GLY A 658 -4.17 -4.46 22.91
N HIS A 659 -3.24 -4.56 21.99
CA HIS A 659 -2.60 -3.44 21.34
C HIS A 659 -3.16 -3.20 19.91
N LEU A 660 -3.26 -1.92 19.52
CA LEU A 660 -3.68 -1.54 18.18
C LEU A 660 -2.72 -2.08 17.11
N LEU A 661 -3.26 -2.70 16.07
CA LEU A 661 -2.49 -3.14 14.90
C LEU A 661 -1.99 -1.97 14.04
N GLY A 662 -2.67 -0.83 14.10
CA GLY A 662 -2.42 0.33 13.27
C GLY A 662 -1.73 1.48 13.99
N SER A 663 -2.21 2.70 13.71
CA SER A 663 -1.56 3.94 14.15
C SER A 663 -1.62 4.18 15.65
N TRP A 664 -0.52 4.67 16.20
CA TRP A 664 -0.34 5.10 17.59
C TRP A 664 -1.31 6.20 18.06
N VAL A 665 -1.98 6.91 17.13
CA VAL A 665 -2.91 8.00 17.48
C VAL A 665 -4.16 7.52 18.21
N GLY A 666 -4.49 6.22 18.10
CA GLY A 666 -5.64 5.64 18.77
C GLY A 666 -6.96 5.84 18.00
N ARG A 667 -8.08 5.71 18.73
CA ARG A 667 -9.44 5.60 18.15
C ARG A 667 -10.06 6.94 17.76
N GLU A 668 -9.84 8.01 18.52
CA GLU A 668 -10.39 9.34 18.24
C GLU A 668 -9.42 10.40 18.78
N GLY A 669 -8.53 10.82 17.91
CA GLY A 669 -7.50 11.78 18.26
C GLY A 669 -6.71 12.25 17.06
N HIS A 670 -5.81 13.19 17.29
CA HIS A 670 -4.90 13.70 16.29
C HIS A 670 -3.53 13.98 16.90
N GLY A 671 -2.52 13.97 16.03
CA GLY A 671 -1.17 14.20 16.52
C GLY A 671 -0.18 14.54 15.43
N VAL A 672 1.01 14.91 15.87
CA VAL A 672 2.15 15.22 15.03
C VAL A 672 3.37 14.48 15.54
N GLN A 673 4.17 13.95 14.62
CA GLN A 673 5.49 13.41 14.90
C GLN A 673 6.53 14.06 13.98
N LEU A 674 7.67 14.39 14.57
CA LEU A 674 8.81 15.00 13.88
C LEU A 674 10.07 14.17 14.21
N TRP A 675 10.90 13.94 13.20
CA TRP A 675 12.20 13.26 13.36
C TRP A 675 13.28 14.00 12.60
N SER A 676 14.44 14.04 13.16
CA SER A 676 15.66 14.47 12.48
C SER A 676 16.77 13.48 12.80
N THR A 677 17.38 12.91 11.76
CA THR A 677 18.42 11.88 11.91
C THR A 677 19.72 12.37 11.32
N TYR A 678 20.78 12.37 12.14
CA TYR A 678 22.15 12.59 11.68
C TYR A 678 22.87 11.25 11.48
N TRP A 679 23.24 10.97 10.25
CA TRP A 679 23.87 9.72 9.84
C TRP A 679 25.38 9.78 9.97
N LEU A 680 25.92 9.39 11.13
CA LEU A 680 27.37 9.24 11.33
C LEU A 680 27.94 8.24 10.31
N SER A 681 27.27 7.10 10.19
CA SER A 681 27.45 6.09 9.14
C SER A 681 26.10 5.45 8.80
N PRO A 682 25.97 4.61 7.77
CA PRO A 682 24.70 3.92 7.45
C PRO A 682 24.12 3.08 8.62
N ARG A 683 24.96 2.57 9.50
CA ARG A 683 24.56 1.79 10.69
C ARG A 683 24.61 2.58 12.00
N ASN A 684 25.07 3.82 11.99
CA ASN A 684 25.21 4.64 13.20
C ASN A 684 24.37 5.93 13.07
N PRO A 685 23.03 5.84 13.12
CA PRO A 685 22.16 7.00 13.17
C PRO A 685 22.12 7.60 14.58
N LEU A 686 22.06 8.92 14.64
CA LEU A 686 21.65 9.70 15.82
C LEU A 686 20.37 10.41 15.47
N GLN A 687 19.27 10.04 16.11
CA GLN A 687 17.94 10.57 15.83
C GLN A 687 17.39 11.31 17.04
N ALA A 688 16.87 12.49 16.81
CA ALA A 688 16.01 13.22 17.75
C ALA A 688 14.60 13.27 17.20
N GLY A 689 13.61 13.16 18.09
CA GLY A 689 12.21 13.20 17.70
C GLY A 689 11.33 13.92 18.70
N TYR A 690 10.18 14.32 18.22
CA TYR A 690 9.11 14.95 18.98
C TYR A 690 7.79 14.32 18.59
N ARG A 691 6.95 14.01 19.57
CA ARG A 691 5.58 13.56 19.38
C ARG A 691 4.63 14.39 20.23
N LYS A 692 3.48 14.74 19.65
CA LYS A 692 2.35 15.30 20.40
C LYS A 692 1.07 14.66 19.90
N ALA A 693 0.22 14.26 20.81
CA ALA A 693 -1.12 13.73 20.52
C ALA A 693 -2.16 14.41 21.41
N HIS A 694 -3.36 14.48 20.88
CA HIS A 694 -4.56 14.85 21.59
C HIS A 694 -5.62 13.76 21.38
N VAL A 695 -6.26 13.33 22.47
CA VAL A 695 -7.41 12.41 22.45
C VAL A 695 -8.67 13.23 22.74
N ASP A 696 -9.70 13.07 21.91
CA ASP A 696 -10.88 13.91 21.94
C ASP A 696 -11.69 13.67 23.24
N ARG A 697 -12.28 14.76 23.73
CA ARG A 697 -13.17 14.77 24.90
C ARG A 697 -14.49 14.07 24.67
N ASP A 698 -14.90 13.90 23.43
CA ASP A 698 -16.09 13.17 23.06
C ASP A 698 -15.88 11.65 23.18
N PHE A 699 -14.62 11.22 23.16
CA PHE A 699 -14.22 9.82 23.38
C PHE A 699 -13.87 9.57 24.85
N ILE A 700 -12.90 10.31 25.38
CA ILE A 700 -12.50 10.22 26.79
C ILE A 700 -12.94 11.50 27.51
N PRO A 701 -13.75 11.41 28.60
CA PRO A 701 -14.18 12.59 29.32
C PRO A 701 -13.02 13.50 29.72
N ALA A 702 -13.13 14.80 29.42
CA ALA A 702 -12.09 15.80 29.53
C ALA A 702 -10.93 15.68 28.53
N GLY A 703 -10.95 14.68 27.65
CA GLY A 703 -9.89 14.44 26.70
C GLY A 703 -8.58 13.98 27.31
N GLY A 704 -7.51 14.01 26.51
CA GLY A 704 -6.17 13.71 26.97
C GLY A 704 -5.11 14.27 26.04
N ASP A 705 -3.92 14.53 26.58
CA ASP A 705 -2.76 15.00 25.84
C ASP A 705 -1.54 14.16 26.17
N ILE A 706 -0.74 13.88 25.14
CA ILE A 706 0.57 13.25 25.26
C ILE A 706 1.57 14.13 24.52
N GLN A 707 2.71 14.38 25.15
CA GLN A 707 3.82 15.08 24.52
C GLN A 707 5.13 14.46 24.95
N ASP A 708 5.98 14.13 24.01
CA ASP A 708 7.31 13.62 24.31
C ASP A 708 8.38 14.13 23.36
N PHE A 709 9.61 14.13 23.89
CA PHE A 709 10.85 14.32 23.16
C PHE A 709 11.73 13.10 23.39
N PHE A 710 12.35 12.62 22.34
CA PHE A 710 13.28 11.51 22.48
C PHE A 710 14.56 11.70 21.67
N VAL A 711 15.59 11.01 22.12
CA VAL A 711 16.85 10.82 21.40
C VAL A 711 17.15 9.34 21.35
N ARG A 712 17.44 8.86 20.15
CA ARG A 712 17.87 7.48 19.89
C ARG A 712 19.22 7.51 19.19
N ALA A 713 20.15 6.68 19.61
CA ALA A 713 21.42 6.53 18.93
C ALA A 713 21.78 5.04 18.83
N THR A 714 22.31 4.66 17.68
CA THR A 714 22.85 3.32 17.45
C THR A 714 24.31 3.44 17.08
N PHE A 715 25.15 2.60 17.68
CA PHE A 715 26.59 2.56 17.44
C PHE A 715 27.04 1.12 17.20
N GLN A 716 27.60 0.88 16.04
CA GLN A 716 28.29 -0.36 15.74
C GLN A 716 29.69 -0.30 16.36
N LEU A 717 29.90 -1.01 17.49
CA LEU A 717 31.18 -1.05 18.22
C LEU A 717 32.21 -1.94 17.51
N ALA A 718 31.71 -3.01 16.88
CA ALA A 718 32.48 -3.94 16.05
C ALA A 718 31.56 -4.47 14.93
N PRO A 719 32.08 -5.12 13.90
CA PRO A 719 31.22 -5.69 12.83
C PRO A 719 30.10 -6.59 13.35
N GLU A 720 30.32 -7.24 14.49
CA GLU A 720 29.37 -8.17 15.13
C GLU A 720 28.65 -7.59 16.36
N MET A 721 29.01 -6.39 16.81
CA MET A 721 28.52 -5.84 18.09
C MET A 721 27.88 -4.47 17.86
N GLU A 722 26.67 -4.31 18.32
CA GLU A 722 25.93 -3.05 18.26
C GLU A 722 25.42 -2.68 19.65
N ILE A 723 25.38 -1.38 19.93
CA ILE A 723 24.73 -0.80 21.09
C ILE A 723 23.72 0.23 20.62
N ALA A 724 22.48 0.10 21.07
CA ALA A 724 21.43 1.09 20.85
C ALA A 724 21.03 1.73 22.17
N THR A 725 20.87 3.04 22.17
CA THR A 725 20.45 3.82 23.33
C THR A 725 19.19 4.63 23.01
N PHE A 726 18.31 4.77 23.97
CA PHE A 726 17.10 5.56 23.81
C PHE A 726 16.81 6.30 25.11
N ILE A 727 16.49 7.58 25.01
CA ILE A 727 16.05 8.42 26.12
C ILE A 727 14.82 9.18 25.64
N GLN A 728 13.74 9.13 26.43
CA GLN A 728 12.51 9.86 26.16
C GLN A 728 12.08 10.60 27.42
N TYR A 729 11.69 11.84 27.26
CA TYR A 729 10.98 12.62 28.27
C TYR A 729 9.56 12.83 27.78
N GLU A 730 8.59 12.31 28.55
CA GLU A 730 7.16 12.34 28.23
C GLU A 730 6.40 13.12 29.29
N ARG A 731 5.38 13.82 28.85
CA ARG A 731 4.31 14.34 29.68
C ARG A 731 2.97 13.88 29.09
N TRP A 732 2.18 13.20 29.90
CA TRP A 732 0.81 12.91 29.54
C TRP A 732 -0.15 13.48 30.57
N ASN A 733 -1.36 13.81 30.15
CA ASN A 733 -2.43 14.36 30.98
C ASN A 733 -3.76 13.73 30.53
N PHE A 734 -4.22 12.75 31.29
CA PHE A 734 -5.58 12.19 31.18
C PHE A 734 -6.25 12.38 32.52
N PRO A 735 -7.13 13.40 32.67
CA PRO A 735 -7.79 13.68 33.97
C PRO A 735 -8.55 12.51 34.57
N VAL A 736 -9.05 11.60 33.73
CA VAL A 736 -9.74 10.39 34.19
C VAL A 736 -8.80 9.35 34.82
N LEU A 737 -7.52 9.30 34.43
CA LEU A 737 -6.51 8.40 34.97
C LEU A 737 -5.85 8.98 36.22
N SER A 738 -5.46 10.25 36.14
CA SER A 738 -4.80 10.96 37.22
C SER A 738 -5.14 12.45 37.19
N PRO A 739 -5.54 13.06 38.32
CA PRO A 739 -5.79 14.49 38.38
C PRO A 739 -4.52 15.34 38.26
N LEU A 740 -3.34 14.73 38.36
CA LEU A 740 -2.05 15.40 38.24
C LEU A 740 -1.29 14.86 37.02
N ALA A 741 -1.04 15.71 36.05
CA ALA A 741 -0.13 15.40 34.96
C ALA A 741 1.28 15.18 35.53
N GLY A 742 1.83 14.00 35.31
CA GLY A 742 3.20 13.66 35.76
C GLY A 742 4.19 13.61 34.59
N PRO A 743 5.45 14.03 34.80
CA PRO A 743 6.50 13.71 33.85
C PRO A 743 6.85 12.22 33.93
N ASN A 744 7.13 11.62 32.80
CA ASN A 744 7.66 10.27 32.67
C ASN A 744 8.98 10.32 31.92
N THR A 745 9.96 9.56 32.35
CA THR A 745 11.25 9.46 31.66
C THR A 745 11.55 8.00 31.42
N VAL A 746 11.84 7.69 30.16
CA VAL A 746 12.27 6.35 29.73
C VAL A 746 13.73 6.44 29.33
N ALA A 747 14.54 5.49 29.81
CA ALA A 747 15.92 5.32 29.34
C ALA A 747 16.17 3.84 29.07
N SER A 748 16.72 3.53 27.91
CA SER A 748 17.10 2.15 27.59
C SER A 748 18.46 2.04 26.92
N VAL A 749 19.09 0.88 27.15
CA VAL A 749 20.30 0.45 26.47
C VAL A 749 20.07 -0.98 25.98
N GLU A 750 20.35 -1.23 24.72
CA GLU A 750 20.31 -2.55 24.11
C GLU A 750 21.67 -2.92 23.57
N PHE A 751 22.12 -4.11 23.89
CA PHE A 751 23.31 -4.74 23.32
C PHE A 751 22.87 -5.83 22.37
N THR A 752 23.36 -5.78 21.13
CA THR A 752 23.09 -6.81 20.11
C THR A 752 24.40 -7.39 19.61
N TYR A 753 24.48 -8.72 19.62
CA TYR A 753 25.56 -9.49 19.04
C TYR A 753 25.05 -10.23 17.80
N HIS A 754 25.73 -10.05 16.68
CA HIS A 754 25.49 -10.72 15.40
C HIS A 754 26.56 -11.78 15.17
N PRO A 755 26.31 -13.05 15.53
CA PRO A 755 27.31 -14.10 15.36
C PRO A 755 27.68 -14.31 13.90
N LYS A 756 28.95 -14.49 13.59
CA LYS A 756 29.42 -14.90 12.25
C LYS A 756 29.13 -16.39 11.95
N TRP A 757 28.32 -17.03 12.78
CA TRP A 757 28.01 -18.44 12.58
C TRP A 757 26.97 -18.58 11.45
N SER A 758 27.47 -19.06 10.32
CA SER A 758 26.65 -19.54 9.23
C SER A 758 27.18 -20.91 8.77
N LYS A 759 26.28 -21.81 8.45
CA LYS A 759 26.63 -23.12 7.90
C LYS A 759 25.90 -23.29 6.55
N ALA A 760 26.70 -23.40 5.49
CA ALA A 760 26.16 -23.89 4.22
C ALA A 760 25.73 -25.35 4.40
N LEU A 761 24.49 -25.65 4.04
CA LEU A 761 23.99 -27.02 4.04
C LEU A 761 24.14 -27.58 2.62
N ASP A 762 25.05 -28.53 2.44
CA ASP A 762 25.10 -29.32 1.21
C ASP A 762 23.91 -30.31 1.22
N VAL A 763 22.80 -29.88 0.68
CA VAL A 763 21.70 -30.79 0.35
C VAL A 763 21.98 -31.31 -1.05
N ARG A 764 22.52 -32.55 -1.11
CA ARG A 764 22.68 -33.34 -2.34
C ARG A 764 21.32 -33.79 -2.89
#